data_d77b5837f17c20aea6b9c128fffeab33
#
_entry.id   d77b5837f17c20aea6b9c128fffeab33
#
_cell.length_a   1.000
_cell.length_b   1.000
_cell.length_c   1.000
_cell.angle_alpha   90.00
_cell.angle_beta   90.00
_cell.angle_gamma   90.00
#
_symmetry.space_group_name_H-M   'P 1'
#
loop_
_entity.id
_entity.type
_entity.pdbx_description
1 polymer ?
#
loop_
_entity_poly.entity_id
_entity_poly.type
_entity_poly.pdbx_seq_one_letter_code
_entity_poly.pdbx_strand_id
1 'polypeptide(L)'
;MWLAAVAAAAATAATAATMEQSFSDRVEMLDWSDPERAVQLIDAVPTAAERRLPEIQMLEVRGMVYADVRRDLDVDATIARLQMIAQQGDKSAILAEHYVRAYSLYQRDQFAAASAELSHVDIESIAFVTERYRVAILRGNALRMLGEAEAALVFLEQGLDLAQEMHDETRSLHAMLWLARIYTNTGNFDRSSAQLEAARRLAMMLGDEAAMVEVEGCVSDVADRRGDHAEERRASLAALEHAKRAGSNKWLAHALVNLGDSYLKTRDFSESLKYSKQALPMVLRLRESGDKPIVLFNEGLAYIGLGNIKPGEKLAEGAIAEAVAGENVLDIKELLREYADALEHAGYLMMALQVYHRYDEVSEKFMTNTRQRAFLELSAKFDDERRAREFELLRRDNELKASEMHAQRLLQQLILAGAMFVTCICAALIWAFARVRKANNRLRFDSERDALTGLRNRRYFNEYVLSVDGARPVGGCVLLADLDHFKRINDTLGHPAGDAVLATVSHRLSAALRESDKLVRWGGEEFLAILDPITPEQANSTVERLLHAVRRDPVLWNGQAIQCTISIGYGFFPMAGSATEISLENAISLVDKALYEAKRRGRDRACLISAVTAQDERDLTAISSEFESAAADSRIQFVETGVAA
;
A
#
# COMPACT_ATOMS: atom_id res chain seq x y z
N MET A 1 58.29 6.85 -12.16
CA MET A 1 58.17 6.27 -10.81
C MET A 1 56.95 6.81 -10.02
N TRP A 2 56.64 8.10 -10.05
CA TRP A 2 55.50 8.67 -9.28
C TRP A 2 54.14 8.19 -9.77
N LEU A 3 53.92 8.11 -11.10
CA LEU A 3 52.68 7.59 -11.71
C LEU A 3 52.45 6.11 -11.42
N ALA A 4 53.50 5.30 -11.32
CA ALA A 4 53.38 3.89 -10.97
C ALA A 4 53.05 3.69 -9.47
N ALA A 5 53.52 4.56 -8.60
CA ALA A 5 53.20 4.53 -7.18
C ALA A 5 51.73 4.98 -6.91
N VAL A 6 51.24 5.97 -7.68
CA VAL A 6 49.83 6.42 -7.60
C VAL A 6 48.89 5.36 -8.18
N ALA A 7 49.28 4.69 -9.29
CA ALA A 7 48.50 3.59 -9.85
C ALA A 7 48.49 2.35 -8.93
N ALA A 8 49.58 2.05 -8.25
CA ALA A 8 49.66 0.96 -7.29
C ALA A 8 48.88 1.29 -6.00
N ALA A 9 48.87 2.55 -5.55
CA ALA A 9 48.05 3.01 -4.42
C ALA A 9 46.56 3.01 -4.78
N ALA A 10 46.19 3.41 -6.00
CA ALA A 10 44.80 3.35 -6.47
C ALA A 10 44.33 1.90 -6.68
N ALA A 11 45.19 1.01 -7.19
CA ALA A 11 44.85 -0.42 -7.32
C ALA A 11 44.75 -1.13 -5.97
N THR A 12 45.61 -0.77 -4.98
CA THR A 12 45.46 -1.27 -3.58
C THR A 12 44.23 -0.71 -2.88
N ALA A 13 43.88 0.56 -3.11
CA ALA A 13 42.66 1.15 -2.59
C ALA A 13 41.39 0.51 -3.23
N ALA A 14 41.41 0.27 -4.55
CA ALA A 14 40.31 -0.40 -5.25
C ALA A 14 40.13 -1.88 -4.82
N THR A 15 41.26 -2.61 -4.60
CA THR A 15 41.20 -4.00 -4.08
C THR A 15 40.82 -4.04 -2.62
N ALA A 16 41.19 -3.05 -1.81
CA ALA A 16 40.71 -2.93 -0.42
C ALA A 16 39.22 -2.63 -0.40
N ALA A 17 38.74 -1.67 -1.19
CA ALA A 17 37.30 -1.33 -1.29
C ALA A 17 36.43 -2.50 -1.75
N THR A 18 36.89 -3.32 -2.71
CA THR A 18 36.17 -4.53 -3.16
C THR A 18 36.18 -5.64 -2.11
N MET A 19 37.24 -5.80 -1.32
CA MET A 19 37.25 -6.75 -0.19
C MET A 19 36.36 -6.27 0.99
N GLU A 20 36.30 -4.96 1.22
CA GLU A 20 35.47 -4.32 2.25
C GLU A 20 33.98 -4.45 1.95
N GLN A 21 33.58 -4.16 0.71
CA GLN A 21 32.22 -4.37 0.23
C GLN A 21 31.79 -5.83 0.36
N SER A 22 32.71 -6.78 0.09
CA SER A 22 32.43 -8.22 0.24
C SER A 22 32.22 -8.68 1.70
N PHE A 23 32.75 -7.98 2.73
CA PHE A 23 32.51 -8.35 4.12
C PHE A 23 31.15 -7.81 4.60
N SER A 24 30.85 -6.55 4.36
CA SER A 24 29.56 -5.94 4.67
C SER A 24 28.41 -6.68 4.00
N ASP A 25 28.54 -6.96 2.70
CA ASP A 25 27.54 -7.71 1.94
C ASP A 25 27.36 -9.14 2.48
N ARG A 26 28.45 -9.83 2.85
CA ARG A 26 28.37 -11.18 3.45
C ARG A 26 27.67 -11.17 4.81
N VAL A 27 27.91 -10.16 5.62
CA VAL A 27 27.24 -10.04 6.91
C VAL A 27 25.76 -9.75 6.72
N GLU A 28 25.41 -8.85 5.83
CA GLU A 28 24.02 -8.50 5.49
C GLU A 28 23.25 -9.71 4.93
N MET A 29 23.86 -10.50 4.06
CA MET A 29 23.27 -11.76 3.56
C MET A 29 23.13 -12.81 4.67
N LEU A 30 24.11 -12.89 5.57
CA LEU A 30 24.09 -13.83 6.68
C LEU A 30 23.04 -13.42 7.73
N ASP A 31 22.90 -12.12 7.99
CA ASP A 31 21.88 -11.57 8.87
C ASP A 31 20.46 -11.90 8.40
N TRP A 32 20.24 -11.80 7.11
CA TRP A 32 18.99 -12.25 6.50
C TRP A 32 18.66 -13.72 6.76
N SER A 33 19.65 -14.60 6.66
CA SER A 33 19.46 -16.06 6.75
C SER A 33 19.67 -16.64 8.15
N ASP A 34 20.58 -16.05 8.94
CA ASP A 34 21.00 -16.51 10.26
C ASP A 34 21.56 -15.32 11.08
N PRO A 35 20.72 -14.47 11.70
CA PRO A 35 21.15 -13.30 12.44
C PRO A 35 22.11 -13.62 13.61
N GLU A 36 21.92 -14.75 14.29
CA GLU A 36 22.80 -15.13 15.40
C GLU A 36 24.24 -15.41 14.92
N ARG A 37 24.36 -16.00 13.75
CA ARG A 37 25.67 -16.23 13.12
C ARG A 37 26.29 -14.95 12.56
N ALA A 38 25.47 -14.02 12.08
CA ALA A 38 25.92 -12.68 11.70
C ALA A 38 26.50 -11.93 12.92
N VAL A 39 25.85 -12.00 14.06
CA VAL A 39 26.38 -11.48 15.34
C VAL A 39 27.73 -12.09 15.69
N GLN A 40 27.84 -13.42 15.65
CA GLN A 40 29.11 -14.10 15.94
C GLN A 40 30.22 -13.66 15.00
N LEU A 41 29.90 -13.46 13.72
CA LEU A 41 30.86 -12.97 12.73
C LEU A 41 31.31 -11.53 13.02
N ILE A 42 30.39 -10.66 13.40
CA ILE A 42 30.68 -9.26 13.75
C ILE A 42 31.46 -9.17 15.06
N ASP A 43 31.04 -9.91 16.09
CA ASP A 43 31.71 -9.91 17.41
C ASP A 43 33.12 -10.54 17.34
N ALA A 44 33.36 -11.42 16.37
CA ALA A 44 34.68 -12.04 16.15
C ALA A 44 35.67 -11.16 15.37
N VAL A 45 35.22 -10.03 14.78
CA VAL A 45 36.12 -9.12 14.05
C VAL A 45 37.06 -8.42 15.06
N PRO A 46 38.42 -8.66 15.00
CA PRO A 46 39.34 -7.99 15.92
C PRO A 46 39.34 -6.47 15.67
N THR A 47 39.41 -5.70 16.73
CA THR A 47 39.54 -4.23 16.69
C THR A 47 40.69 -3.71 15.81
N ALA A 48 41.72 -4.53 15.55
CA ALA A 48 42.79 -4.22 14.60
C ALA A 48 42.37 -4.36 13.11
N ALA A 49 41.36 -5.18 12.80
CA ALA A 49 40.78 -5.28 11.45
C ALA A 49 39.76 -4.17 11.18
N GLU A 50 39.15 -3.58 12.21
CA GLU A 50 38.29 -2.40 12.13
C GLU A 50 38.98 -1.19 11.49
N ARG A 51 40.30 -1.09 11.63
CA ARG A 51 41.11 -0.01 11.03
C ARG A 51 41.24 -0.13 9.48
N ARG A 52 40.75 -1.20 8.87
CA ARG A 52 40.80 -1.41 7.42
C ARG A 52 39.44 -1.22 6.76
N LEU A 53 38.34 -1.29 7.53
CA LEU A 53 36.99 -1.01 7.07
C LEU A 53 36.64 0.44 7.41
N PRO A 54 35.91 1.17 6.56
CA PRO A 54 35.37 2.46 6.96
C PRO A 54 34.55 2.29 8.25
N GLU A 55 34.94 2.96 9.32
CA GLU A 55 34.35 2.82 10.66
C GLU A 55 32.81 2.97 10.60
N ILE A 56 32.33 3.89 9.76
CA ILE A 56 30.90 4.19 9.61
C ILE A 56 30.13 2.99 9.05
N GLN A 57 30.62 2.36 7.98
CA GLN A 57 29.95 1.20 7.38
C GLN A 57 29.90 0.00 8.33
N MET A 58 30.97 -0.20 9.10
CA MET A 58 30.99 -1.26 10.11
C MET A 58 30.01 -0.98 11.25
N LEU A 59 29.88 0.28 11.70
CA LEU A 59 28.91 0.67 12.71
C LEU A 59 27.48 0.53 12.19
N GLU A 60 27.22 0.88 10.93
CA GLU A 60 25.92 0.73 10.31
C GLU A 60 25.49 -0.75 10.29
N VAL A 61 26.33 -1.63 9.77
CA VAL A 61 26.04 -3.07 9.71
C VAL A 61 25.90 -3.68 11.10
N ARG A 62 26.76 -3.29 12.06
CA ARG A 62 26.61 -3.70 13.47
C ARG A 62 25.26 -3.28 14.06
N GLY A 63 24.87 -2.04 13.81
CA GLY A 63 23.61 -1.51 14.30
C GLY A 63 22.42 -2.31 13.79
N MET A 64 22.42 -2.68 12.51
CA MET A 64 21.39 -3.52 11.91
C MET A 64 21.33 -4.90 12.56
N VAL A 65 22.45 -5.63 12.53
CA VAL A 65 22.53 -7.00 13.07
C VAL A 65 22.17 -7.06 14.55
N TYR A 66 22.61 -6.08 15.36
CA TYR A 66 22.23 -6.02 16.77
C TYR A 66 20.74 -5.70 16.96
N ALA A 67 20.15 -4.91 16.07
CA ALA A 67 18.72 -4.64 16.11
C ALA A 67 17.89 -5.91 15.79
N ASP A 68 18.31 -6.74 14.84
CA ASP A 68 17.65 -7.99 14.47
C ASP A 68 17.63 -9.01 15.62
N VAL A 69 18.70 -9.06 16.40
CA VAL A 69 18.76 -9.97 17.56
C VAL A 69 18.34 -9.31 18.88
N ARG A 70 17.76 -8.09 18.84
CA ARG A 70 17.27 -7.34 20.01
C ARG A 70 18.36 -7.08 21.09
N ARG A 71 19.58 -6.81 20.65
CA ARG A 71 20.67 -6.35 21.53
C ARG A 71 20.63 -4.82 21.70
N ASP A 72 19.57 -4.33 22.29
CA ASP A 72 19.23 -2.90 22.34
C ASP A 72 20.35 -2.01 22.91
N LEU A 73 21.06 -2.44 23.94
CA LEU A 73 22.18 -1.69 24.51
C LEU A 73 23.35 -1.54 23.52
N ASP A 74 23.60 -2.54 22.69
CA ASP A 74 24.65 -2.50 21.68
C ASP A 74 24.23 -1.62 20.47
N VAL A 75 22.94 -1.61 20.14
CA VAL A 75 22.37 -0.67 19.17
C VAL A 75 22.54 0.76 19.65
N ASP A 76 22.17 1.06 20.89
CA ASP A 76 22.29 2.41 21.47
C ASP A 76 23.76 2.87 21.54
N ALA A 77 24.68 1.98 21.89
CA ALA A 77 26.11 2.24 21.86
C ALA A 77 26.63 2.53 20.45
N THR A 78 26.12 1.80 19.46
CA THR A 78 26.45 1.99 18.04
C THR A 78 25.95 3.35 17.54
N ILE A 79 24.69 3.71 17.85
CA ILE A 79 24.11 5.01 17.51
C ILE A 79 24.91 6.15 18.19
N ALA A 80 25.24 6.02 19.47
CA ALA A 80 26.03 7.03 20.18
C ALA A 80 27.41 7.23 19.53
N ARG A 81 28.04 6.15 19.04
CA ARG A 81 29.32 6.26 18.33
C ARG A 81 29.18 6.96 16.98
N LEU A 82 28.14 6.64 16.21
CA LEU A 82 27.82 7.32 14.95
C LEU A 82 27.54 8.82 15.18
N GLN A 83 26.80 9.17 16.23
CA GLN A 83 26.57 10.57 16.64
C GLN A 83 27.87 11.35 16.92
N MET A 84 28.82 10.73 17.60
CA MET A 84 30.10 11.37 17.86
C MET A 84 30.87 11.69 16.57
N ILE A 85 30.79 10.82 15.56
CA ILE A 85 31.42 11.03 14.25
C ILE A 85 30.61 12.09 13.47
N ALA A 86 29.29 12.01 13.49
CA ALA A 86 28.38 12.96 12.83
C ALA A 86 28.55 14.41 13.32
N GLN A 87 28.82 14.61 14.62
CA GLN A 87 29.12 15.92 15.20
C GLN A 87 30.39 16.57 14.63
N GLN A 88 31.26 15.80 13.99
CA GLN A 88 32.43 16.30 13.28
C GLN A 88 32.10 16.76 11.83
N GLY A 89 30.85 16.69 11.45
CA GLY A 89 30.36 17.13 10.13
C GLY A 89 30.42 16.05 9.03
N ASP A 90 30.66 14.80 9.40
CA ASP A 90 30.66 13.68 8.44
C ASP A 90 29.23 13.33 8.02
N LYS A 91 28.91 13.55 6.74
CA LYS A 91 27.57 13.31 6.17
C LYS A 91 27.18 11.82 6.13
N SER A 92 28.16 10.93 5.90
CA SER A 92 27.89 9.48 5.89
C SER A 92 27.56 8.98 7.30
N ALA A 93 28.21 9.53 8.33
CA ALA A 93 27.88 9.20 9.72
C ALA A 93 26.49 9.70 10.13
N ILE A 94 26.09 10.90 9.66
CA ILE A 94 24.72 11.42 9.88
C ILE A 94 23.71 10.48 9.26
N LEU A 95 23.93 10.06 8.01
CA LEU A 95 23.04 9.14 7.31
C LEU A 95 22.97 7.78 8.01
N ALA A 96 24.11 7.19 8.35
CA ALA A 96 24.18 5.90 9.03
C ALA A 96 23.50 5.94 10.41
N GLU A 97 23.62 7.06 11.14
CA GLU A 97 22.91 7.26 12.41
C GLU A 97 21.40 7.21 12.22
N HIS A 98 20.85 8.01 11.29
CA HIS A 98 19.43 8.03 10.98
C HIS A 98 18.94 6.66 10.51
N TYR A 99 19.73 5.99 9.66
CA TYR A 99 19.37 4.67 9.16
C TYR A 99 19.32 3.61 10.25
N VAL A 100 20.36 3.49 11.09
CA VAL A 100 20.41 2.51 12.20
C VAL A 100 19.30 2.78 13.21
N ARG A 101 19.04 4.05 13.52
CA ARG A 101 17.92 4.44 14.39
C ARG A 101 16.58 4.03 13.81
N ALA A 102 16.34 4.36 12.55
CA ALA A 102 15.10 4.00 11.85
C ALA A 102 14.94 2.48 11.76
N TYR A 103 16.02 1.76 11.47
CA TYR A 103 16.02 0.30 11.41
C TYR A 103 15.68 -0.32 12.78
N SER A 104 16.30 0.18 13.86
CA SER A 104 15.99 -0.25 15.22
C SER A 104 14.53 0.03 15.62
N LEU A 105 14.00 1.19 15.23
CA LEU A 105 12.59 1.54 15.44
C LEU A 105 11.67 0.59 14.66
N TYR A 106 12.02 0.30 13.41
CA TYR A 106 11.28 -0.65 12.57
C TYR A 106 11.22 -2.05 13.20
N GLN A 107 12.37 -2.54 13.70
CA GLN A 107 12.44 -3.84 14.38
C GLN A 107 11.69 -3.88 15.72
N ARG A 108 11.36 -2.73 16.29
CA ARG A 108 10.53 -2.59 17.50
C ARG A 108 9.04 -2.33 17.17
N ASP A 109 8.64 -2.54 15.93
CA ASP A 109 7.28 -2.28 15.42
C ASP A 109 6.82 -0.81 15.50
N GLN A 110 7.77 0.13 15.70
CA GLN A 110 7.50 1.58 15.75
C GLN A 110 7.59 2.21 14.36
N PHE A 111 6.74 1.74 13.45
CA PHE A 111 6.82 2.05 12.01
C PHE A 111 6.64 3.55 11.71
N ALA A 112 5.77 4.24 12.45
CA ALA A 112 5.57 5.68 12.28
C ALA A 112 6.84 6.48 12.64
N ALA A 113 7.51 6.10 13.74
CA ALA A 113 8.76 6.72 14.15
C ALA A 113 9.90 6.41 13.18
N ALA A 114 9.98 5.17 12.68
CA ALA A 114 10.97 4.76 11.68
C ALA A 114 10.79 5.54 10.36
N SER A 115 9.56 5.69 9.87
CA SER A 115 9.25 6.49 8.67
C SER A 115 9.56 7.97 8.87
N ALA A 116 9.23 8.54 10.04
CA ALA A 116 9.53 9.93 10.37
C ALA A 116 11.04 10.20 10.41
N GLU A 117 11.84 9.29 10.99
CA GLU A 117 13.30 9.38 11.05
C GLU A 117 13.92 9.48 9.65
N LEU A 118 13.40 8.72 8.68
CA LEU A 118 13.86 8.72 7.29
C LEU A 118 13.23 9.82 6.42
N SER A 119 12.18 10.50 6.88
CA SER A 119 11.50 11.53 6.09
C SER A 119 12.37 12.74 5.76
N HIS A 120 13.36 13.02 6.60
CA HIS A 120 14.31 14.11 6.43
C HIS A 120 15.51 13.75 5.54
N VAL A 121 15.62 12.47 5.13
CA VAL A 121 16.70 11.97 4.27
C VAL A 121 16.28 12.11 2.82
N ASP A 122 16.98 12.98 2.09
CA ASP A 122 16.84 13.09 0.63
C ASP A 122 17.66 11.99 -0.04
N ILE A 123 16.97 10.95 -0.52
CA ILE A 123 17.59 9.76 -1.13
C ILE A 123 18.47 10.12 -2.34
N GLU A 124 18.07 11.11 -3.14
CA GLU A 124 18.81 11.51 -4.33
C GLU A 124 20.14 12.22 -3.98
N SER A 125 20.24 12.80 -2.79
CA SER A 125 21.47 13.44 -2.29
C SER A 125 22.51 12.43 -1.75
N ILE A 126 22.13 11.17 -1.57
CA ILE A 126 23.02 10.12 -1.04
C ILE A 126 24.01 9.70 -2.13
N ALA A 127 25.30 9.70 -1.79
CA ALA A 127 26.38 9.43 -2.75
C ALA A 127 26.45 7.98 -3.22
N PHE A 128 26.17 7.01 -2.33
CA PHE A 128 26.30 5.59 -2.62
C PHE A 128 24.97 4.93 -2.93
N VAL A 129 24.91 4.20 -4.02
CA VAL A 129 23.68 3.54 -4.51
C VAL A 129 23.18 2.49 -3.50
N THR A 130 24.08 1.80 -2.82
CA THR A 130 23.73 0.81 -1.79
C THR A 130 22.99 1.45 -0.61
N GLU A 131 23.43 2.62 -0.16
CA GLU A 131 22.78 3.37 0.92
C GLU A 131 21.41 3.90 0.47
N ARG A 132 21.29 4.38 -0.79
CA ARG A 132 19.98 4.74 -1.38
C ARG A 132 19.03 3.58 -1.35
N TYR A 133 19.48 2.40 -1.77
CA TYR A 133 18.70 1.16 -1.75
C TYR A 133 18.18 0.85 -0.35
N ARG A 134 19.09 0.83 0.66
CA ARG A 134 18.72 0.53 2.05
C ARG A 134 17.67 1.48 2.59
N VAL A 135 17.85 2.78 2.38
CA VAL A 135 16.89 3.81 2.82
C VAL A 135 15.55 3.66 2.11
N ALA A 136 15.55 3.43 0.79
CA ALA A 136 14.34 3.23 0.02
C ALA A 136 13.55 2.00 0.50
N ILE A 137 14.21 0.86 0.67
CA ILE A 137 13.58 -0.38 1.14
C ILE A 137 13.03 -0.23 2.57
N LEU A 138 13.80 0.32 3.49
CA LEU A 138 13.36 0.50 4.87
C LEU A 138 12.16 1.46 4.96
N ARG A 139 12.22 2.60 4.24
CA ARG A 139 11.13 3.57 4.20
C ARG A 139 9.88 2.99 3.55
N GLY A 140 10.04 2.28 2.42
CA GLY A 140 8.95 1.59 1.75
C GLY A 140 8.27 0.56 2.66
N ASN A 141 9.05 -0.22 3.40
CA ASN A 141 8.51 -1.20 4.34
C ASN A 141 7.81 -0.56 5.54
N ALA A 142 8.37 0.51 6.12
CA ALA A 142 7.73 1.23 7.20
C ALA A 142 6.36 1.80 6.76
N LEU A 143 6.28 2.41 5.58
CA LEU A 143 5.03 2.92 5.00
C LEU A 143 4.04 1.80 4.71
N ARG A 144 4.51 0.64 4.23
CA ARG A 144 3.67 -0.54 4.01
C ARG A 144 3.01 -1.01 5.31
N MET A 145 3.77 -1.05 6.41
CA MET A 145 3.26 -1.43 7.73
C MET A 145 2.25 -0.41 8.29
N LEU A 146 2.37 0.85 7.89
CA LEU A 146 1.40 1.91 8.21
C LEU A 146 0.14 1.87 7.34
N GLY A 147 0.09 1.00 6.33
CA GLY A 147 -1.02 0.92 5.37
C GLY A 147 -0.98 1.99 4.27
N GLU A 148 0.11 2.76 4.16
CA GLU A 148 0.32 3.80 3.16
C GLU A 148 0.83 3.19 1.83
N ALA A 149 -0.01 2.39 1.20
CA ALA A 149 0.37 1.51 0.11
C ALA A 149 0.93 2.25 -1.12
N GLU A 150 0.35 3.40 -1.50
CA GLU A 150 0.81 4.18 -2.65
C GLU A 150 2.20 4.75 -2.42
N ALA A 151 2.44 5.33 -1.25
CA ALA A 151 3.74 5.88 -0.88
C ALA A 151 4.79 4.77 -0.75
N ALA A 152 4.43 3.64 -0.15
CA ALA A 152 5.31 2.47 -0.01
C ALA A 152 5.76 1.93 -1.38
N LEU A 153 4.85 1.85 -2.36
CA LEU A 153 5.16 1.38 -3.72
C LEU A 153 6.23 2.23 -4.39
N VAL A 154 6.16 3.56 -4.26
CA VAL A 154 7.16 4.46 -4.85
C VAL A 154 8.57 4.12 -4.36
N PHE A 155 8.73 3.93 -3.05
CA PHE A 155 10.04 3.63 -2.48
C PHE A 155 10.51 2.20 -2.77
N LEU A 156 9.61 1.23 -2.78
CA LEU A 156 9.97 -0.16 -3.09
C LEU A 156 10.31 -0.35 -4.58
N GLU A 157 9.63 0.35 -5.49
CA GLU A 157 9.97 0.38 -6.92
C GLU A 157 11.33 1.07 -7.12
N GLN A 158 11.58 2.21 -6.45
CA GLN A 158 12.89 2.85 -6.45
C GLN A 158 13.99 1.91 -5.92
N GLY A 159 13.70 1.13 -4.87
CA GLY A 159 14.62 0.12 -4.36
C GLY A 159 14.95 -0.95 -5.41
N LEU A 160 13.94 -1.45 -6.15
CA LEU A 160 14.17 -2.43 -7.21
C LEU A 160 15.03 -1.84 -8.35
N ASP A 161 14.75 -0.60 -8.77
CA ASP A 161 15.52 0.08 -9.81
C ASP A 161 16.98 0.25 -9.39
N LEU A 162 17.23 0.65 -8.14
CA LEU A 162 18.58 0.79 -7.57
C LEU A 162 19.33 -0.54 -7.49
N ALA A 163 18.65 -1.63 -7.12
CA ALA A 163 19.24 -2.97 -7.11
C ALA A 163 19.63 -3.43 -8.53
N GLN A 164 18.78 -3.13 -9.52
CA GLN A 164 19.07 -3.42 -10.93
C GLN A 164 20.22 -2.54 -11.47
N GLU A 165 20.30 -1.27 -11.07
CA GLU A 165 21.44 -0.39 -11.41
C GLU A 165 22.76 -0.96 -10.89
N MET A 166 22.75 -1.53 -9.68
CA MET A 166 23.92 -2.19 -9.08
C MET A 166 24.24 -3.55 -9.71
N HIS A 167 23.38 -4.10 -10.56
CA HIS A 167 23.44 -5.50 -11.02
C HIS A 167 23.50 -6.50 -9.86
N ASP A 168 22.80 -6.17 -8.75
CA ASP A 168 22.75 -6.98 -7.54
C ASP A 168 21.48 -7.84 -7.56
N GLU A 169 21.66 -9.10 -7.94
CA GLU A 169 20.55 -10.04 -8.09
C GLU A 169 19.89 -10.37 -6.74
N THR A 170 20.67 -10.43 -5.66
CA THR A 170 20.15 -10.69 -4.31
C THR A 170 19.26 -9.54 -3.82
N ARG A 171 19.74 -8.29 -3.96
CA ARG A 171 18.94 -7.12 -3.60
C ARG A 171 17.71 -6.95 -4.49
N SER A 172 17.83 -7.28 -5.78
CA SER A 172 16.69 -7.30 -6.71
C SER A 172 15.63 -8.30 -6.28
N LEU A 173 16.04 -9.50 -5.87
CA LEU A 173 15.16 -10.53 -5.34
C LEU A 173 14.41 -10.05 -4.08
N HIS A 174 15.12 -9.46 -3.12
CA HIS A 174 14.50 -8.93 -1.91
C HIS A 174 13.50 -7.81 -2.22
N ALA A 175 13.84 -6.87 -3.11
CA ALA A 175 12.92 -5.82 -3.54
C ALA A 175 11.66 -6.38 -4.21
N MET A 176 11.79 -7.43 -5.05
CA MET A 176 10.66 -8.11 -5.66
C MET A 176 9.74 -8.76 -4.62
N LEU A 177 10.30 -9.37 -3.56
CA LEU A 177 9.53 -9.95 -2.46
C LEU A 177 8.73 -8.87 -1.71
N TRP A 178 9.32 -7.72 -1.42
CA TRP A 178 8.62 -6.60 -0.79
C TRP A 178 7.50 -6.03 -1.67
N LEU A 179 7.76 -5.89 -2.98
CA LEU A 179 6.74 -5.49 -3.95
C LEU A 179 5.61 -6.52 -4.04
N ALA A 180 5.93 -7.81 -4.02
CA ALA A 180 4.92 -8.85 -4.02
C ALA A 180 4.01 -8.75 -2.79
N ARG A 181 4.58 -8.55 -1.60
CA ARG A 181 3.83 -8.40 -0.34
C ARG A 181 2.86 -7.22 -0.38
N ILE A 182 3.29 -6.05 -0.89
CA ILE A 182 2.39 -4.90 -0.98
C ILE A 182 1.29 -5.11 -2.02
N TYR A 183 1.59 -5.76 -3.16
CA TYR A 183 0.56 -6.13 -4.13
C TYR A 183 -0.45 -7.13 -3.55
N THR A 184 0.01 -8.07 -2.72
CA THR A 184 -0.86 -8.98 -1.98
C THR A 184 -1.79 -8.22 -1.03
N ASN A 185 -1.23 -7.30 -0.23
CA ASN A 185 -1.99 -6.51 0.74
C ASN A 185 -3.03 -5.59 0.09
N THR A 186 -2.75 -5.12 -1.12
CA THR A 186 -3.68 -4.26 -1.89
C THR A 186 -4.64 -5.05 -2.78
N GLY A 187 -4.63 -6.39 -2.70
CA GLY A 187 -5.50 -7.26 -3.50
C GLY A 187 -5.11 -7.37 -4.97
N ASN A 188 -3.93 -6.89 -5.36
CA ASN A 188 -3.43 -6.97 -6.72
C ASN A 188 -2.65 -8.28 -6.93
N PHE A 189 -3.35 -9.40 -6.80
CA PHE A 189 -2.76 -10.73 -6.77
C PHE A 189 -2.00 -11.12 -8.04
N ASP A 190 -2.42 -10.64 -9.20
CA ASP A 190 -1.72 -10.99 -10.44
C ASP A 190 -0.35 -10.32 -10.54
N ARG A 191 -0.23 -9.08 -10.04
CA ARG A 191 1.07 -8.43 -9.93
C ARG A 191 1.95 -9.09 -8.89
N SER A 192 1.37 -9.43 -7.73
CA SER A 192 2.09 -10.17 -6.71
C SER A 192 2.63 -11.47 -7.29
N SER A 193 1.80 -12.26 -7.96
CA SER A 193 2.21 -13.52 -8.58
C SER A 193 3.31 -13.32 -9.64
N ALA A 194 3.24 -12.27 -10.45
CA ALA A 194 4.26 -11.96 -11.45
C ALA A 194 5.62 -11.64 -10.80
N GLN A 195 5.63 -10.87 -9.71
CA GLN A 195 6.83 -10.58 -8.94
C GLN A 195 7.39 -11.84 -8.28
N LEU A 196 6.54 -12.68 -7.70
CA LEU A 196 6.93 -13.94 -7.06
C LEU A 196 7.53 -14.93 -8.05
N GLU A 197 6.98 -15.02 -9.26
CA GLU A 197 7.55 -15.86 -10.32
C GLU A 197 8.93 -15.34 -10.78
N ALA A 198 9.13 -14.03 -10.84
CA ALA A 198 10.43 -13.46 -11.14
C ALA A 198 11.42 -13.71 -9.99
N ALA A 199 11.01 -13.49 -8.75
CA ALA A 199 11.80 -13.77 -7.55
C ALA A 199 12.16 -15.26 -7.44
N ARG A 200 11.23 -16.17 -7.72
CA ARG A 200 11.47 -17.63 -7.73
C ARG A 200 12.56 -18.02 -8.74
N ARG A 201 12.46 -17.52 -9.98
CA ARG A 201 13.51 -17.80 -10.99
C ARG A 201 14.88 -17.31 -10.53
N LEU A 202 14.93 -16.13 -9.92
CA LEU A 202 16.16 -15.53 -9.45
C LEU A 202 16.73 -16.31 -8.26
N ALA A 203 15.92 -16.68 -7.27
CA ALA A 203 16.32 -17.50 -6.12
C ALA A 203 16.85 -18.87 -6.55
N MET A 204 16.20 -19.52 -7.54
CA MET A 204 16.67 -20.78 -8.12
C MET A 204 18.03 -20.61 -8.82
N MET A 205 18.23 -19.52 -9.57
CA MET A 205 19.49 -19.24 -10.26
C MET A 205 20.63 -19.00 -9.27
N LEU A 206 20.35 -18.33 -8.17
CA LEU A 206 21.31 -18.06 -7.09
C LEU A 206 21.56 -19.28 -6.21
N GLY A 207 20.70 -20.30 -6.25
CA GLY A 207 20.73 -21.44 -5.33
C GLY A 207 20.38 -21.05 -3.88
N ASP A 208 19.63 -19.96 -3.70
CA ASP A 208 19.28 -19.42 -2.38
C ASP A 208 18.02 -20.10 -1.82
N GLU A 209 18.25 -21.13 -1.03
CA GLU A 209 17.18 -21.88 -0.35
C GLU A 209 16.44 -21.03 0.69
N ALA A 210 17.08 -20.06 1.34
CA ALA A 210 16.45 -19.16 2.29
C ALA A 210 15.47 -18.21 1.59
N ALA A 211 15.87 -17.62 0.46
CA ALA A 211 15.00 -16.81 -0.36
C ALA A 211 13.82 -17.63 -0.94
N MET A 212 14.03 -18.89 -1.26
CA MET A 212 12.94 -19.78 -1.69
C MET A 212 11.88 -19.97 -0.60
N VAL A 213 12.26 -20.01 0.69
CA VAL A 213 11.28 -20.04 1.80
C VAL A 213 10.37 -18.82 1.77
N GLU A 214 10.94 -17.63 1.56
CA GLU A 214 10.15 -16.40 1.50
C GLU A 214 9.27 -16.34 0.25
N VAL A 215 9.79 -16.76 -0.90
CA VAL A 215 8.99 -16.84 -2.13
C VAL A 215 7.77 -17.73 -1.89
N GLU A 216 7.97 -18.94 -1.37
CA GLU A 216 6.87 -19.87 -1.12
C GLU A 216 5.94 -19.36 0.00
N GLY A 217 6.47 -18.67 1.02
CA GLY A 217 5.68 -17.97 2.02
C GLY A 217 4.76 -16.92 1.41
N CYS A 218 5.29 -16.06 0.55
CA CYS A 218 4.48 -15.05 -0.15
C CYS A 218 3.46 -15.68 -1.12
N VAL A 219 3.78 -16.81 -1.76
CA VAL A 219 2.82 -17.58 -2.59
C VAL A 219 1.69 -18.11 -1.71
N SER A 220 2.03 -18.63 -0.53
CA SER A 220 1.04 -19.07 0.47
C SER A 220 0.09 -17.92 0.87
N ASP A 221 0.62 -16.72 1.13
CA ASP A 221 -0.18 -15.52 1.46
C ASP A 221 -1.12 -15.11 0.32
N VAL A 222 -0.65 -15.16 -0.93
CA VAL A 222 -1.50 -14.88 -2.10
C VAL A 222 -2.62 -15.91 -2.22
N ALA A 223 -2.29 -17.18 -2.04
CA ALA A 223 -3.25 -18.28 -2.13
C ALA A 223 -4.31 -18.18 -1.03
N ASP A 224 -3.90 -17.89 0.20
CA ASP A 224 -4.80 -17.66 1.33
C ASP A 224 -5.81 -16.54 1.03
N ARG A 225 -5.33 -15.36 0.62
CA ARG A 225 -6.20 -14.22 0.31
C ARG A 225 -7.12 -14.45 -0.89
N ARG A 226 -6.79 -15.41 -1.76
CA ARG A 226 -7.66 -15.91 -2.83
C ARG A 226 -8.65 -16.99 -2.34
N GLY A 227 -8.45 -17.53 -1.14
CA GLY A 227 -9.20 -18.66 -0.60
C GLY A 227 -8.82 -20.00 -1.22
N ASP A 228 -7.64 -20.10 -1.86
CA ASP A 228 -7.10 -21.34 -2.40
C ASP A 228 -6.24 -22.08 -1.36
N HIS A 229 -6.91 -22.71 -0.40
CA HIS A 229 -6.24 -23.46 0.68
C HIS A 229 -5.42 -24.65 0.19
N ALA A 230 -5.67 -25.13 -1.03
CA ALA A 230 -4.87 -26.22 -1.60
C ALA A 230 -3.51 -25.71 -2.07
N GLU A 231 -3.47 -24.55 -2.74
CA GLU A 231 -2.24 -23.89 -3.15
C GLU A 231 -1.47 -23.36 -1.95
N GLU A 232 -2.16 -22.71 -1.01
CA GLU A 232 -1.61 -22.25 0.27
C GLU A 232 -0.83 -23.37 0.98
N ARG A 233 -1.45 -24.54 1.13
CA ARG A 233 -0.79 -25.70 1.76
C ARG A 233 0.39 -26.23 0.97
N ARG A 234 0.28 -26.29 -0.36
CA ARG A 234 1.41 -26.73 -1.22
C ARG A 234 2.60 -25.80 -1.07
N ALA A 235 2.37 -24.49 -1.10
CA ALA A 235 3.40 -23.49 -0.93
C ALA A 235 4.04 -23.55 0.47
N SER A 236 3.23 -23.67 1.54
CA SER A 236 3.74 -23.81 2.92
C SER A 236 4.57 -25.08 3.12
N LEU A 237 4.21 -26.20 2.48
CA LEU A 237 5.01 -27.42 2.51
C LEU A 237 6.31 -27.26 1.71
N ALA A 238 6.27 -26.59 0.56
CA ALA A 238 7.47 -26.29 -0.22
C ALA A 238 8.43 -25.38 0.58
N ALA A 239 7.90 -24.35 1.24
CA ALA A 239 8.67 -23.49 2.15
C ALA A 239 9.38 -24.30 3.23
N LEU A 240 8.68 -25.24 3.86
CA LEU A 240 9.28 -26.13 4.88
C LEU A 240 10.43 -26.99 4.31
N GLU A 241 10.30 -27.52 3.10
CA GLU A 241 11.37 -28.31 2.48
C GLU A 241 12.58 -27.43 2.10
N HIS A 242 12.35 -26.19 1.60
CA HIS A 242 13.42 -25.24 1.37
C HIS A 242 14.10 -24.81 2.68
N ALA A 243 13.35 -24.58 3.76
CA ALA A 243 13.89 -24.24 5.07
C ALA A 243 14.81 -25.33 5.64
N LYS A 244 14.44 -26.61 5.47
CA LYS A 244 15.28 -27.75 5.85
C LYS A 244 16.59 -27.79 5.05
N ARG A 245 16.54 -27.50 3.74
CA ARG A 245 17.74 -27.45 2.90
C ARG A 245 18.63 -26.25 3.20
N ALA A 246 18.02 -25.10 3.52
CA ALA A 246 18.76 -23.91 3.97
C ALA A 246 19.53 -24.14 5.27
N GLY A 247 19.08 -25.08 6.11
CA GLY A 247 19.69 -25.37 7.41
C GLY A 247 19.58 -24.23 8.42
N SER A 248 18.71 -23.25 8.17
CA SER A 248 18.49 -22.08 9.03
C SER A 248 17.36 -22.35 10.02
N ASN A 249 17.65 -22.21 11.31
CA ASN A 249 16.63 -22.34 12.35
C ASN A 249 15.55 -21.25 12.25
N LYS A 250 15.92 -20.05 11.80
CA LYS A 250 15.01 -18.93 11.55
C LYS A 250 13.97 -19.34 10.51
N TRP A 251 14.42 -19.71 9.32
CA TRP A 251 13.53 -20.07 8.23
C TRP A 251 12.73 -21.35 8.51
N LEU A 252 13.32 -22.30 9.25
CA LEU A 252 12.60 -23.49 9.68
C LEU A 252 11.46 -23.15 10.66
N ALA A 253 11.72 -22.26 11.62
CA ALA A 253 10.69 -21.81 12.55
C ALA A 253 9.56 -21.10 11.79
N HIS A 254 9.91 -20.13 10.91
CA HIS A 254 8.95 -19.38 10.09
C HIS A 254 8.08 -20.30 9.21
N ALA A 255 8.68 -21.26 8.51
CA ALA A 255 7.95 -22.20 7.67
C ALA A 255 6.99 -23.10 8.49
N LEU A 256 7.39 -23.49 9.72
CA LEU A 256 6.52 -24.26 10.61
C LEU A 256 5.33 -23.44 11.13
N VAL A 257 5.53 -22.13 11.39
CA VAL A 257 4.44 -21.20 11.79
C VAL A 257 3.43 -21.08 10.67
N ASN A 258 3.87 -20.80 9.44
CA ASN A 258 3.00 -20.66 8.27
C ASN A 258 2.26 -21.97 7.95
N LEU A 259 2.93 -23.10 8.10
CA LEU A 259 2.28 -24.39 7.89
C LEU A 259 1.22 -24.67 8.98
N GLY A 260 1.49 -24.31 10.24
CA GLY A 260 0.53 -24.39 11.33
C GLY A 260 -0.72 -23.56 11.05
N ASP A 261 -0.55 -22.34 10.51
CA ASP A 261 -1.62 -21.44 10.08
C ASP A 261 -2.45 -22.05 8.93
N SER A 262 -1.79 -22.56 7.89
CA SER A 262 -2.48 -23.21 6.77
C SER A 262 -3.35 -24.41 7.19
N TYR A 263 -2.92 -25.19 8.19
CA TYR A 263 -3.75 -26.25 8.75
C TYR A 263 -4.90 -25.69 9.60
N LEU A 264 -4.68 -24.58 10.29
CA LEU A 264 -5.72 -23.92 11.07
C LEU A 264 -6.88 -23.45 10.18
N LYS A 265 -6.58 -22.79 9.07
CA LYS A 265 -7.56 -22.31 8.08
C LYS A 265 -8.40 -23.42 7.46
N THR A 266 -7.83 -24.58 7.29
CA THR A 266 -8.57 -25.76 6.83
C THR A 266 -9.18 -26.59 7.96
N ARG A 267 -9.11 -26.08 9.21
CA ARG A 267 -9.67 -26.70 10.41
C ARG A 267 -9.06 -28.07 10.77
N ASP A 268 -7.89 -28.35 10.30
CA ASP A 268 -7.11 -29.48 10.78
C ASP A 268 -6.32 -29.07 12.04
N PHE A 269 -7.07 -28.84 13.10
CA PHE A 269 -6.56 -28.32 14.36
C PHE A 269 -5.47 -29.20 14.98
N SER A 270 -5.51 -30.53 14.69
CA SER A 270 -4.52 -31.48 15.19
C SER A 270 -3.16 -31.26 14.55
N GLU A 271 -3.09 -31.15 13.22
CA GLU A 271 -1.85 -30.86 12.51
C GLU A 271 -1.37 -29.41 12.78
N SER A 272 -2.28 -28.44 12.83
CA SER A 272 -1.95 -27.06 13.22
C SER A 272 -1.25 -27.03 14.59
N LEU A 273 -1.84 -27.67 15.61
CA LEU A 273 -1.26 -27.76 16.96
C LEU A 273 0.10 -28.45 16.97
N LYS A 274 0.28 -29.48 16.16
CA LYS A 274 1.55 -30.20 16.02
C LYS A 274 2.66 -29.32 15.49
N TYR A 275 2.39 -28.56 14.41
CA TYR A 275 3.39 -27.66 13.79
C TYR A 275 3.66 -26.44 14.66
N SER A 276 2.64 -25.84 15.27
CA SER A 276 2.81 -24.73 16.23
C SER A 276 3.68 -25.14 17.42
N LYS A 277 3.48 -26.34 17.97
CA LYS A 277 4.33 -26.88 19.06
C LYS A 277 5.78 -27.18 18.64
N GLN A 278 6.03 -27.46 17.37
CA GLN A 278 7.39 -27.60 16.86
C GLN A 278 8.04 -26.23 16.64
N ALA A 279 7.29 -25.24 16.15
CA ALA A 279 7.76 -23.89 15.91
C ALA A 279 8.08 -23.13 17.21
N LEU A 280 7.21 -23.20 18.21
CA LEU A 280 7.27 -22.38 19.42
C LEU A 280 8.63 -22.41 20.15
N PRO A 281 9.25 -23.57 20.45
CA PRO A 281 10.55 -23.60 21.12
C PRO A 281 11.67 -23.02 20.25
N MET A 282 11.55 -23.03 18.93
CA MET A 282 12.51 -22.43 18.00
C MET A 282 12.37 -20.91 18.01
N VAL A 283 11.15 -20.41 17.84
CA VAL A 283 10.82 -18.98 17.88
C VAL A 283 11.26 -18.34 19.20
N LEU A 284 11.02 -19.01 20.33
CA LEU A 284 11.44 -18.51 21.65
C LEU A 284 12.97 -18.44 21.82
N ARG A 285 13.73 -19.30 21.14
CA ARG A 285 15.21 -19.27 21.15
C ARG A 285 15.77 -18.15 20.29
N LEU A 286 15.17 -17.93 19.13
CA LEU A 286 15.60 -16.94 18.15
C LEU A 286 15.38 -15.48 18.61
N ARG A 287 14.60 -15.27 19.69
CA ARG A 287 14.22 -13.93 20.20
C ARG A 287 13.58 -13.02 19.13
N GLU A 288 13.20 -13.57 18.00
CA GLU A 288 12.46 -12.84 16.96
C GLU A 288 11.05 -12.53 17.47
N SER A 289 10.69 -11.26 17.50
CA SER A 289 9.39 -10.82 18.04
C SER A 289 8.22 -11.11 17.11
N GLY A 290 8.45 -11.16 15.80
CA GLY A 290 7.39 -11.25 14.79
C GLY A 290 6.61 -12.57 14.81
N ASP A 291 7.28 -13.71 14.84
CA ASP A 291 6.64 -15.04 14.75
C ASP A 291 6.04 -15.53 16.08
N LYS A 292 6.50 -14.99 17.23
CA LYS A 292 6.05 -15.43 18.54
C LYS A 292 4.55 -15.21 18.80
N PRO A 293 3.99 -14.02 18.57
CA PRO A 293 2.55 -13.82 18.72
C PRO A 293 1.74 -14.73 17.79
N ILE A 294 2.20 -14.89 16.53
CA ILE A 294 1.50 -15.70 15.53
C ILE A 294 1.45 -17.17 15.92
N VAL A 295 2.59 -17.76 16.33
CA VAL A 295 2.61 -19.17 16.72
C VAL A 295 1.78 -19.44 17.97
N LEU A 296 1.79 -18.53 18.95
CA LEU A 296 0.95 -18.63 20.15
C LEU A 296 -0.53 -18.50 19.82
N PHE A 297 -0.85 -17.62 18.89
CA PHE A 297 -2.21 -17.42 18.41
C PHE A 297 -2.71 -18.68 17.69
N ASN A 298 -1.94 -19.21 16.75
CA ASN A 298 -2.28 -20.42 16.00
C ASN A 298 -2.46 -21.64 16.96
N GLU A 299 -1.58 -21.77 17.96
CA GLU A 299 -1.73 -22.79 19.01
C GLU A 299 -3.03 -22.56 19.80
N GLY A 300 -3.34 -21.30 20.11
CA GLY A 300 -4.57 -20.91 20.82
C GLY A 300 -5.83 -21.30 20.05
N LEU A 301 -5.90 -20.91 18.78
CA LEU A 301 -7.04 -21.23 17.92
C LEU A 301 -7.17 -22.75 17.67
N ALA A 302 -6.05 -23.46 17.52
CA ALA A 302 -6.06 -24.91 17.39
C ALA A 302 -6.62 -25.57 18.67
N TYR A 303 -6.27 -25.10 19.86
CA TYR A 303 -6.88 -25.58 21.11
C TYR A 303 -8.39 -25.31 21.17
N ILE A 304 -8.84 -24.13 20.75
CA ILE A 304 -10.27 -23.81 20.68
C ILE A 304 -11.00 -24.77 19.75
N GLY A 305 -10.45 -24.99 18.55
CA GLY A 305 -11.02 -25.92 17.58
C GLY A 305 -11.07 -27.38 18.05
N LEU A 306 -10.15 -27.78 18.94
CA LEU A 306 -10.15 -29.07 19.59
C LEU A 306 -11.03 -29.16 20.87
N GLY A 307 -11.76 -28.08 21.20
CA GLY A 307 -12.64 -28.01 22.37
C GLY A 307 -11.93 -27.63 23.68
N ASN A 308 -10.65 -27.32 23.64
CA ASN A 308 -9.85 -26.93 24.81
C ASN A 308 -9.86 -25.39 24.97
N ILE A 309 -11.02 -24.82 25.32
CA ILE A 309 -11.27 -23.39 25.27
C ILE A 309 -10.34 -22.57 26.18
N LYS A 310 -10.24 -22.91 27.47
CA LYS A 310 -9.46 -22.10 28.44
C LYS A 310 -8.00 -21.90 28.07
N PRO A 311 -7.22 -22.94 27.71
CA PRO A 311 -5.86 -22.75 27.27
C PRO A 311 -5.79 -22.00 25.93
N GLY A 312 -6.74 -22.26 25.01
CA GLY A 312 -6.82 -21.57 23.73
C GLY A 312 -7.08 -20.08 23.88
N GLU A 313 -8.09 -19.70 24.67
CA GLU A 313 -8.41 -18.31 25.01
C GLU A 313 -7.19 -17.57 25.62
N LYS A 314 -6.52 -18.19 26.58
CA LYS A 314 -5.33 -17.59 27.20
C LYS A 314 -4.23 -17.27 26.20
N LEU A 315 -3.99 -18.16 25.25
CA LEU A 315 -2.94 -17.96 24.22
C LEU A 315 -3.36 -16.93 23.20
N ALA A 316 -4.60 -16.99 22.70
CA ALA A 316 -5.12 -16.03 21.74
C ALA A 316 -5.16 -14.60 22.31
N GLU A 317 -5.69 -14.42 23.52
CA GLU A 317 -5.72 -13.13 24.20
C GLU A 317 -4.30 -12.61 24.51
N GLY A 318 -3.37 -13.50 24.85
CA GLY A 318 -1.96 -13.13 25.06
C GLY A 318 -1.32 -12.59 23.79
N ALA A 319 -1.54 -13.25 22.66
CA ALA A 319 -1.03 -12.81 21.35
C ALA A 319 -1.65 -11.48 20.91
N ILE A 320 -2.97 -11.31 21.08
CA ILE A 320 -3.65 -10.05 20.78
C ILE A 320 -3.12 -8.92 21.67
N ALA A 321 -2.87 -9.18 22.96
CA ALA A 321 -2.32 -8.17 23.87
C ALA A 321 -0.90 -7.75 23.45
N GLU A 322 -0.08 -8.67 22.96
CA GLU A 322 1.26 -8.38 22.43
C GLU A 322 1.17 -7.53 21.14
N ALA A 323 0.26 -7.84 20.21
CA ALA A 323 0.00 -7.04 19.02
C ALA A 323 -0.50 -5.63 19.36
N VAL A 324 -1.36 -5.49 20.38
CA VAL A 324 -1.84 -4.18 20.88
C VAL A 324 -0.68 -3.36 21.44
N ALA A 325 0.27 -3.97 22.14
CA ALA A 325 1.44 -3.29 22.66
C ALA A 325 2.39 -2.79 21.55
N GLY A 326 2.40 -3.48 20.39
CA GLY A 326 3.15 -3.10 19.19
C GLY A 326 2.42 -2.07 18.29
N GLU A 327 1.20 -1.65 18.64
CA GLU A 327 0.37 -0.69 17.89
C GLU A 327 0.08 -1.09 16.43
N ASN A 328 0.21 -2.37 16.07
CA ASN A 328 -0.05 -2.86 14.72
C ASN A 328 -1.55 -3.11 14.50
N VAL A 329 -2.26 -2.07 14.07
CA VAL A 329 -3.72 -2.10 13.93
C VAL A 329 -4.21 -3.12 12.89
N LEU A 330 -3.42 -3.39 11.84
CA LEU A 330 -3.80 -4.35 10.80
C LEU A 330 -3.79 -5.78 11.37
N ASP A 331 -2.73 -6.15 12.08
CA ASP A 331 -2.62 -7.47 12.70
C ASP A 331 -3.68 -7.65 13.80
N ILE A 332 -3.91 -6.61 14.64
CA ILE A 332 -4.95 -6.66 15.67
C ILE A 332 -6.33 -6.99 15.06
N LYS A 333 -6.67 -6.36 13.95
CA LYS A 333 -7.95 -6.62 13.25
C LYS A 333 -8.03 -8.05 12.74
N GLU A 334 -6.97 -8.54 12.14
CA GLU A 334 -6.91 -9.91 11.60
C GLU A 334 -7.04 -10.94 12.72
N LEU A 335 -6.24 -10.80 13.77
CA LEU A 335 -6.28 -11.66 14.95
C LEU A 335 -7.67 -11.66 15.63
N LEU A 336 -8.28 -10.50 15.84
CA LEU A 336 -9.62 -10.42 16.45
C LEU A 336 -10.68 -11.12 15.60
N ARG A 337 -10.63 -10.95 14.28
CA ARG A 337 -11.57 -11.59 13.36
C ARG A 337 -11.44 -13.11 13.40
N GLU A 338 -10.21 -13.63 13.25
CA GLU A 338 -9.96 -15.07 13.25
C GLU A 338 -10.30 -15.70 14.59
N TYR A 339 -10.04 -15.01 15.69
CA TYR A 339 -10.40 -15.47 17.02
C TYR A 339 -11.91 -15.56 17.21
N ALA A 340 -12.65 -14.52 16.77
CA ALA A 340 -14.11 -14.53 16.82
C ALA A 340 -14.68 -15.66 15.96
N ASP A 341 -14.18 -15.83 14.74
CA ASP A 341 -14.58 -16.91 13.82
C ASP A 341 -14.32 -18.29 14.44
N ALA A 342 -13.16 -18.48 15.08
CA ALA A 342 -12.84 -19.76 15.75
C ALA A 342 -13.80 -20.06 16.92
N LEU A 343 -14.11 -19.06 17.75
CA LEU A 343 -15.06 -19.21 18.86
C LEU A 343 -16.48 -19.48 18.36
N GLU A 344 -16.91 -18.80 17.32
CA GLU A 344 -18.22 -19.01 16.71
C GLU A 344 -18.38 -20.44 16.20
N HIS A 345 -17.39 -20.93 15.44
CA HIS A 345 -17.38 -22.27 14.92
C HIS A 345 -17.28 -23.35 16.02
N ALA A 346 -16.61 -23.04 17.10
CA ALA A 346 -16.57 -23.92 18.28
C ALA A 346 -17.86 -23.88 19.12
N GLY A 347 -18.85 -23.02 18.75
CA GLY A 347 -20.15 -22.88 19.40
C GLY A 347 -20.17 -21.90 20.58
N TYR A 348 -19.10 -21.14 20.81
CA TYR A 348 -19.01 -20.17 21.92
C TYR A 348 -19.50 -18.78 21.50
N LEU A 349 -20.76 -18.70 21.04
CA LEU A 349 -21.36 -17.53 20.40
C LEU A 349 -21.26 -16.24 21.23
N MET A 350 -21.44 -16.31 22.56
CA MET A 350 -21.32 -15.12 23.42
C MET A 350 -19.90 -14.59 23.49
N MET A 351 -18.90 -15.45 23.51
CA MET A 351 -17.50 -15.05 23.48
C MET A 351 -17.13 -14.50 22.10
N ALA A 352 -17.56 -15.15 21.04
CA ALA A 352 -17.38 -14.67 19.67
C ALA A 352 -17.95 -13.26 19.49
N LEU A 353 -19.18 -13.01 19.97
CA LEU A 353 -19.81 -11.70 19.91
C LEU A 353 -19.00 -10.61 20.64
N GLN A 354 -18.44 -10.92 21.81
CA GLN A 354 -17.57 -9.99 22.53
C GLN A 354 -16.30 -9.64 21.75
N VAL A 355 -15.70 -10.63 21.08
CA VAL A 355 -14.50 -10.42 20.25
C VAL A 355 -14.85 -9.64 18.99
N TYR A 356 -16.00 -9.90 18.35
CA TYR A 356 -16.50 -9.10 17.22
C TYR A 356 -16.73 -7.63 17.60
N HIS A 357 -17.26 -7.34 18.78
CA HIS A 357 -17.38 -5.95 19.25
C HIS A 357 -16.01 -5.26 19.36
N ARG A 358 -14.99 -5.95 19.85
CA ARG A 358 -13.62 -5.42 19.91
C ARG A 358 -13.05 -5.18 18.50
N TYR A 359 -13.32 -6.09 17.58
CA TYR A 359 -12.96 -5.93 16.16
C TYR A 359 -13.59 -4.67 15.57
N ASP A 360 -14.88 -4.43 15.86
CA ASP A 360 -15.60 -3.25 15.39
C ASP A 360 -15.01 -1.96 15.92
N GLU A 361 -14.71 -1.91 17.22
CA GLU A 361 -14.10 -0.74 17.85
C GLU A 361 -12.74 -0.40 17.22
N VAL A 362 -11.90 -1.41 16.96
CA VAL A 362 -10.60 -1.23 16.30
C VAL A 362 -10.78 -0.78 14.86
N SER A 363 -11.73 -1.38 14.13
CA SER A 363 -12.03 -1.04 12.73
C SER A 363 -12.53 0.38 12.58
N GLU A 364 -13.43 0.84 13.47
CA GLU A 364 -13.98 2.20 13.47
C GLU A 364 -12.87 3.23 13.75
N LYS A 365 -12.03 2.97 14.75
CA LYS A 365 -10.87 3.84 15.05
C LYS A 365 -9.92 3.96 13.86
N PHE A 366 -9.61 2.85 13.21
CA PHE A 366 -8.73 2.85 12.04
C PHE A 366 -9.32 3.65 10.88
N MET A 367 -10.59 3.42 10.55
CA MET A 367 -11.29 4.15 9.48
C MET A 367 -11.39 5.65 9.77
N THR A 368 -11.63 6.01 11.03
CA THR A 368 -11.69 7.41 11.46
C THR A 368 -10.34 8.09 11.32
N ASN A 369 -9.26 7.46 11.75
CA ASN A 369 -7.91 7.99 11.66
C ASN A 369 -7.46 8.13 10.19
N THR A 370 -7.76 7.15 9.34
CA THR A 370 -7.43 7.20 7.90
C THR A 370 -8.20 8.33 7.20
N ARG A 371 -9.50 8.47 7.47
CA ARG A 371 -10.31 9.58 6.95
C ARG A 371 -9.82 10.94 7.46
N GLN A 372 -9.44 11.04 8.72
CA GLN A 372 -8.93 12.28 9.30
C GLN A 372 -7.57 12.67 8.71
N ARG A 373 -6.67 11.72 8.50
CA ARG A 373 -5.39 11.97 7.80
C ARG A 373 -5.61 12.43 6.36
N ALA A 374 -6.42 11.70 5.59
CA ALA A 374 -6.76 12.09 4.22
C ALA A 374 -7.43 13.47 4.15
N PHE A 375 -8.30 13.80 5.11
CA PHE A 375 -8.89 15.13 5.23
C PHE A 375 -7.87 16.20 5.56
N LEU A 376 -6.93 15.94 6.48
CA LEU A 376 -5.86 16.89 6.84
C LEU A 376 -4.89 17.12 5.68
N GLU A 377 -4.48 16.06 4.97
CA GLU A 377 -3.65 16.17 3.77
C GLU A 377 -4.35 16.95 2.66
N LEU A 378 -5.63 16.63 2.42
CA LEU A 378 -6.43 17.34 1.43
C LEU A 378 -6.61 18.81 1.83
N SER A 379 -6.89 19.10 3.11
CA SER A 379 -7.04 20.46 3.62
C SER A 379 -5.71 21.24 3.56
N ALA A 380 -4.58 20.61 3.87
CA ALA A 380 -3.26 21.23 3.74
C ALA A 380 -2.95 21.54 2.28
N LYS A 381 -3.25 20.63 1.36
CA LYS A 381 -3.07 20.85 -0.08
C LYS A 381 -3.97 21.98 -0.62
N PHE A 382 -5.20 22.06 -0.14
CA PHE A 382 -6.10 23.19 -0.47
C PHE A 382 -5.62 24.51 0.12
N ASP A 383 -5.10 24.51 1.36
CA ASP A 383 -4.55 25.71 1.98
C ASP A 383 -3.28 26.21 1.28
N ASP A 384 -2.41 25.31 0.84
CA ASP A 384 -1.22 25.64 0.06
C ASP A 384 -1.58 26.18 -1.34
N GLU A 385 -2.55 25.55 -2.02
CA GLU A 385 -3.06 26.07 -3.29
C GLU A 385 -3.75 27.43 -3.12
N ARG A 386 -4.46 27.62 -2.02
CA ARG A 386 -5.09 28.90 -1.67
C ARG A 386 -4.05 29.98 -1.40
N ARG A 387 -3.03 29.68 -0.59
CA ARG A 387 -1.93 30.60 -0.32
C ARG A 387 -1.14 30.95 -1.58
N ALA A 388 -0.89 29.96 -2.45
CA ALA A 388 -0.22 30.19 -3.72
C ALA A 388 -1.04 31.14 -4.63
N ARG A 389 -2.37 30.94 -4.67
CA ARG A 389 -3.28 31.85 -5.39
C ARG A 389 -3.36 33.25 -4.76
N GLU A 390 -3.44 33.35 -3.44
CA GLU A 390 -3.42 34.64 -2.72
C GLU A 390 -2.10 35.35 -2.92
N PHE A 391 -0.97 34.63 -2.91
CA PHE A 391 0.34 35.21 -3.18
C PHE A 391 0.48 35.67 -4.63
N GLU A 392 -0.06 34.93 -5.59
CA GLU A 392 -0.09 35.31 -7.00
C GLU A 392 -1.01 36.54 -7.25
N LEU A 393 -2.16 36.58 -6.57
CA LEU A 393 -3.07 37.74 -6.59
C LEU A 393 -2.43 38.98 -5.95
N LEU A 394 -1.77 38.83 -4.79
CA LEU A 394 -1.04 39.92 -4.13
C LEU A 394 0.14 40.43 -4.97
N ARG A 395 0.85 39.53 -5.63
CA ARG A 395 1.93 39.87 -6.55
C ARG A 395 1.39 40.66 -7.75
N ARG A 396 0.28 40.20 -8.36
CA ARG A 396 -0.41 40.92 -9.45
C ARG A 396 -0.95 42.30 -8.99
N ASP A 397 -1.52 42.35 -7.77
CA ASP A 397 -2.01 43.62 -7.20
C ASP A 397 -0.85 44.60 -6.94
N ASN A 398 0.30 44.11 -6.47
CA ASN A 398 1.50 44.92 -6.29
C ASN A 398 2.13 45.35 -7.64
N GLU A 399 2.14 44.47 -8.65
CA GLU A 399 2.57 44.84 -10.02
C GLU A 399 1.59 45.82 -10.67
N LEU A 400 0.27 45.67 -10.42
CA LEU A 400 -0.74 46.62 -10.85
C LEU A 400 -0.59 48.00 -10.17
N LYS A 401 -0.39 48.02 -8.85
CA LYS A 401 -0.16 49.27 -8.09
C LYS A 401 1.14 49.97 -8.48
N ALA A 402 2.20 49.20 -8.75
CA ALA A 402 3.45 49.77 -9.30
C ALA A 402 3.24 50.35 -10.70
N SER A 403 2.46 49.66 -11.54
CA SER A 403 2.07 50.14 -12.89
C SER A 403 1.16 51.37 -12.81
N GLU A 404 0.20 51.42 -11.87
CA GLU A 404 -0.65 52.59 -11.63
C GLU A 404 0.14 53.80 -11.13
N MET A 405 1.13 53.61 -10.23
CA MET A 405 2.00 54.70 -9.79
C MET A 405 2.88 55.25 -10.93
N HIS A 406 3.34 54.38 -11.85
CA HIS A 406 4.03 54.80 -13.07
C HIS A 406 3.09 55.51 -14.05
N ALA A 407 1.86 55.04 -14.23
CA ALA A 407 0.85 55.68 -15.06
C ALA A 407 0.42 57.04 -14.51
N GLN A 408 0.29 57.18 -13.17
CA GLN A 408 0.00 58.48 -12.55
C GLN A 408 1.14 59.48 -12.71
N ARG A 409 2.40 59.06 -12.63
CA ARG A 409 3.56 59.93 -12.95
C ARG A 409 3.60 60.36 -14.41
N LEU A 410 3.26 59.42 -15.33
CA LEU A 410 3.15 59.72 -16.75
C LEU A 410 1.92 60.60 -17.06
N LEU A 411 0.80 60.39 -16.38
CA LEU A 411 -0.41 61.20 -16.49
C LEU A 411 -0.17 62.66 -16.05
N GLN A 412 0.63 62.89 -15.00
CA GLN A 412 1.05 64.22 -14.59
C GLN A 412 1.90 64.97 -15.68
N GLN A 413 2.61 64.19 -16.51
CA GLN A 413 3.38 64.71 -17.66
C GLN A 413 2.58 64.77 -18.96
N LEU A 414 1.46 64.06 -19.06
CA LEU A 414 0.69 63.88 -20.29
C LEU A 414 -0.71 64.51 -20.27
N ILE A 415 -1.01 65.41 -19.31
CA ILE A 415 -2.31 66.09 -19.18
C ILE A 415 -2.73 66.83 -20.47
N LEU A 416 -1.84 67.01 -21.45
CA LEU A 416 -2.09 67.69 -22.71
C LEU A 416 -2.49 66.78 -23.90
N ALA A 417 -2.50 65.48 -23.77
CA ALA A 417 -2.87 64.58 -24.88
C ALA A 417 -4.20 63.82 -24.65
N GLY A 418 -5.11 64.37 -23.88
CA GLY A 418 -6.08 63.66 -23.03
C GLY A 418 -7.24 62.86 -23.64
N ALA A 419 -7.82 63.21 -24.76
CA ALA A 419 -9.09 62.58 -25.14
C ALA A 419 -8.94 61.19 -25.83
N MET A 420 -7.86 60.99 -26.59
CA MET A 420 -7.64 59.72 -27.32
C MET A 420 -7.10 58.60 -26.43
N PHE A 421 -6.39 58.92 -25.34
CA PHE A 421 -5.81 57.97 -24.44
C PHE A 421 -6.86 57.34 -23.50
N VAL A 422 -7.86 58.11 -23.09
CA VAL A 422 -8.97 57.62 -22.25
C VAL A 422 -9.81 56.57 -23.00
N THR A 423 -10.04 56.76 -24.29
CA THR A 423 -10.80 55.80 -25.12
C THR A 423 -10.03 54.49 -25.31
N CYS A 424 -8.70 54.54 -25.46
CA CYS A 424 -7.86 53.34 -25.54
C CYS A 424 -7.79 52.58 -24.21
N ILE A 425 -7.75 53.28 -23.07
CA ILE A 425 -7.78 52.67 -21.74
C ILE A 425 -9.12 51.96 -21.51
N CYS A 426 -10.25 52.60 -21.87
CA CYS A 426 -11.56 51.96 -21.74
C CYS A 426 -11.69 50.73 -22.63
N ALA A 427 -11.20 50.77 -23.86
CA ALA A 427 -11.20 49.60 -24.75
C ALA A 427 -10.33 48.43 -24.22
N ALA A 428 -9.14 48.76 -23.65
CA ALA A 428 -8.24 47.78 -23.05
C ALA A 428 -8.84 47.11 -21.78
N LEU A 429 -9.54 47.89 -20.95
CA LEU A 429 -10.21 47.38 -19.76
C LEU A 429 -11.39 46.47 -20.11
N ILE A 430 -12.17 46.84 -21.15
CA ILE A 430 -13.27 46.00 -21.64
C ILE A 430 -12.73 44.67 -22.19
N TRP A 431 -11.62 44.73 -22.95
CA TRP A 431 -10.96 43.55 -23.48
C TRP A 431 -10.37 42.65 -22.38
N ALA A 432 -9.70 43.24 -21.38
CA ALA A 432 -9.15 42.52 -20.22
C ALA A 432 -10.25 41.86 -19.39
N PHE A 433 -11.37 42.55 -19.16
CA PHE A 433 -12.53 42.03 -18.44
C PHE A 433 -13.18 40.83 -19.19
N ALA A 434 -13.33 40.97 -20.52
CA ALA A 434 -13.85 39.90 -21.36
C ALA A 434 -12.91 38.64 -21.33
N ARG A 435 -11.60 38.85 -21.28
CA ARG A 435 -10.57 37.81 -21.23
C ARG A 435 -10.52 37.10 -19.86
N VAL A 436 -10.63 37.87 -18.77
CA VAL A 436 -10.70 37.32 -17.39
C VAL A 436 -12.00 36.53 -17.20
N ARG A 437 -13.12 37.00 -17.72
CA ARG A 437 -14.40 36.28 -17.70
C ARG A 437 -14.33 34.95 -18.48
N LYS A 438 -13.62 34.97 -19.61
CA LYS A 438 -13.40 33.79 -20.44
C LYS A 438 -12.43 32.77 -19.77
N ALA A 439 -11.40 33.28 -19.05
CA ALA A 439 -10.47 32.45 -18.27
C ALA A 439 -11.15 31.82 -17.05
N ASN A 440 -12.01 32.55 -16.33
CA ASN A 440 -12.77 32.06 -15.18
C ASN A 440 -13.79 30.99 -15.57
N ASN A 441 -14.43 31.14 -16.74
CA ASN A 441 -15.33 30.10 -17.27
C ASN A 441 -14.58 28.82 -17.71
N ARG A 442 -13.34 28.96 -18.22
CA ARG A 442 -12.47 27.80 -18.52
C ARG A 442 -12.02 27.08 -17.25
N LEU A 443 -11.61 27.82 -16.23
CA LEU A 443 -11.19 27.23 -14.96
C LEU A 443 -12.31 26.43 -14.27
N ARG A 444 -13.56 26.85 -14.39
CA ARG A 444 -14.71 26.06 -13.92
C ARG A 444 -14.92 24.80 -14.75
N PHE A 445 -14.81 24.90 -16.06
CA PHE A 445 -14.99 23.75 -16.96
C PHE A 445 -13.89 22.69 -16.75
N ASP A 446 -12.63 23.12 -16.55
CA ASP A 446 -11.48 22.24 -16.30
C ASP A 446 -11.49 21.63 -14.88
N SER A 447 -12.11 22.31 -13.91
CA SER A 447 -12.23 21.84 -12.53
C SER A 447 -13.24 20.69 -12.33
N GLU A 448 -14.19 20.53 -13.26
CA GLU A 448 -15.29 19.54 -13.15
C GLU A 448 -15.05 18.26 -13.95
N ARG A 449 -14.06 18.25 -14.84
CA ARG A 449 -13.75 17.11 -15.69
C ARG A 449 -12.35 16.59 -15.39
N ASP A 450 -12.18 15.30 -15.61
CA ASP A 450 -10.87 14.68 -15.64
C ASP A 450 -10.18 14.99 -16.96
N ALA A 451 -9.00 15.58 -16.89
CA ALA A 451 -8.28 16.07 -18.06
C ALA A 451 -7.86 14.96 -19.05
N LEU A 452 -7.66 13.73 -18.54
CA LEU A 452 -7.25 12.61 -19.36
C LEU A 452 -8.43 11.96 -20.08
N THR A 453 -9.53 11.75 -19.35
CA THR A 453 -10.66 10.94 -19.84
C THR A 453 -11.82 11.76 -20.37
N GLY A 454 -11.86 13.07 -20.07
CA GLY A 454 -12.97 13.96 -20.41
C GLY A 454 -14.24 13.72 -19.58
N LEU A 455 -14.26 12.70 -18.75
CA LEU A 455 -15.38 12.40 -17.85
C LEU A 455 -15.48 13.47 -16.75
N ARG A 456 -16.64 13.51 -16.08
CA ARG A 456 -16.74 14.26 -14.83
C ARG A 456 -15.80 13.66 -13.80
N ASN A 457 -15.19 14.49 -12.96
CA ASN A 457 -14.30 14.04 -11.90
C ASN A 457 -15.03 13.90 -10.57
N ARG A 458 -14.36 13.29 -9.58
CA ARG A 458 -14.90 13.08 -8.22
C ARG A 458 -15.32 14.39 -7.54
N ARG A 459 -14.64 15.49 -7.84
CA ARG A 459 -14.99 16.82 -7.28
C ARG A 459 -16.33 17.31 -7.80
N TYR A 460 -16.55 17.22 -9.10
CA TYR A 460 -17.87 17.52 -9.70
C TYR A 460 -18.98 16.70 -9.07
N PHE A 461 -18.71 15.41 -8.86
CA PHE A 461 -19.68 14.52 -8.24
C PHE A 461 -20.01 14.95 -6.81
N ASN A 462 -19.00 15.21 -5.98
CA ASN A 462 -19.19 15.65 -4.60
C ASN A 462 -19.91 17.01 -4.54
N GLU A 463 -19.52 17.97 -5.39
CA GLU A 463 -20.19 19.28 -5.45
C GLU A 463 -21.63 19.14 -5.97
N TYR A 464 -21.90 18.29 -6.95
CA TYR A 464 -23.24 18.02 -7.48
C TYR A 464 -24.12 17.31 -6.46
N VAL A 465 -23.62 16.29 -5.81
CA VAL A 465 -24.34 15.50 -4.81
C VAL A 465 -24.60 16.31 -3.54
N LEU A 466 -23.63 17.10 -3.08
CA LEU A 466 -23.80 17.99 -1.92
C LEU A 466 -24.72 19.18 -2.23
N SER A 467 -24.83 19.59 -3.51
CA SER A 467 -25.67 20.73 -3.90
C SER A 467 -27.13 20.39 -4.13
N VAL A 468 -27.44 19.12 -4.45
CA VAL A 468 -28.82 18.70 -4.87
C VAL A 468 -29.62 18.04 -3.77
N ASP A 469 -29.06 17.70 -2.62
CA ASP A 469 -29.67 17.05 -1.44
C ASP A 469 -28.85 15.80 -1.01
N GLY A 470 -27.84 16.01 -0.20
CA GLY A 470 -27.11 14.92 0.46
C GLY A 470 -27.95 14.06 1.40
N ALA A 471 -29.24 14.37 1.54
CA ALA A 471 -30.20 13.70 2.40
C ALA A 471 -31.26 12.89 1.63
N ARG A 472 -31.29 12.91 0.28
CA ARG A 472 -32.26 12.06 -0.44
C ARG A 472 -31.78 10.63 -0.53
N PRO A 473 -32.69 9.64 -0.28
CA PRO A 473 -32.39 8.23 -0.51
C PRO A 473 -31.96 8.03 -1.96
N VAL A 474 -30.95 7.19 -2.16
CA VAL A 474 -30.52 6.80 -3.51
C VAL A 474 -31.61 5.98 -4.17
N GLY A 475 -32.04 6.41 -5.37
CA GLY A 475 -32.88 5.63 -6.25
C GLY A 475 -32.07 5.11 -7.46
N GLY A 476 -32.42 3.92 -7.97
CA GLY A 476 -31.79 3.35 -9.13
C GLY A 476 -30.57 2.47 -8.81
N CYS A 477 -29.62 2.38 -9.74
CA CYS A 477 -28.44 1.55 -9.57
C CYS A 477 -27.18 2.39 -9.40
N VAL A 478 -26.44 2.11 -8.35
CA VAL A 478 -25.06 2.62 -8.15
C VAL A 478 -24.09 1.52 -8.51
N LEU A 479 -23.07 1.84 -9.28
CA LEU A 479 -22.01 0.91 -9.60
C LEU A 479 -20.63 1.58 -9.49
N LEU A 480 -19.67 0.81 -9.03
CA LEU A 480 -18.24 1.16 -9.00
C LEU A 480 -17.47 0.14 -9.84
N ALA A 481 -16.73 0.62 -10.82
CA ALA A 481 -15.92 -0.19 -11.70
C ALA A 481 -14.45 0.15 -11.54
N ASP A 482 -13.58 -0.82 -11.68
CA ASP A 482 -12.12 -0.67 -11.56
C ASP A 482 -11.43 -1.49 -12.65
N LEU A 483 -10.42 -0.91 -13.27
CA LEU A 483 -9.62 -1.55 -14.31
C LEU A 483 -8.73 -2.65 -13.71
N ASP A 484 -8.98 -3.88 -14.12
CA ASP A 484 -8.20 -5.02 -13.67
C ASP A 484 -6.75 -4.92 -14.13
N HIS A 485 -5.85 -5.07 -13.17
CA HIS A 485 -4.40 -5.09 -13.41
C HIS A 485 -3.84 -3.82 -14.08
N PHE A 486 -4.52 -2.69 -13.95
CA PHE A 486 -4.11 -1.43 -14.59
C PHE A 486 -2.67 -1.05 -14.23
N LYS A 487 -2.30 -1.25 -12.99
CA LYS A 487 -0.92 -1.00 -12.56
C LYS A 487 0.10 -1.85 -13.34
N ARG A 488 -0.21 -3.13 -13.65
CA ARG A 488 0.66 -3.97 -14.47
C ARG A 488 0.84 -3.40 -15.88
N ILE A 489 -0.21 -2.80 -16.45
CA ILE A 489 -0.14 -2.12 -17.75
C ILE A 489 0.86 -0.96 -17.66
N ASN A 490 0.72 -0.11 -16.65
CA ASN A 490 1.64 1.00 -16.42
C ASN A 490 3.10 0.55 -16.23
N ASP A 491 3.30 -0.48 -15.41
CA ASP A 491 4.64 -0.96 -15.07
C ASP A 491 5.32 -1.66 -16.26
N THR A 492 4.52 -2.28 -17.15
CA THR A 492 5.07 -3.03 -18.30
C THR A 492 5.26 -2.15 -19.53
N LEU A 493 4.32 -1.22 -19.78
CA LEU A 493 4.23 -0.45 -21.02
C LEU A 493 4.41 1.07 -20.80
N GLY A 494 4.55 1.48 -19.55
CA GLY A 494 4.70 2.88 -19.15
C GLY A 494 3.36 3.61 -18.99
N HIS A 495 3.38 4.71 -18.24
CA HIS A 495 2.20 5.54 -17.97
C HIS A 495 1.45 6.01 -19.23
N PRO A 496 2.13 6.38 -20.35
CA PRO A 496 1.40 6.77 -21.55
C PRO A 496 0.51 5.67 -22.15
N ALA A 497 0.89 4.39 -21.98
CA ALA A 497 0.06 3.26 -22.36
C ALA A 497 -1.15 3.13 -21.44
N GLY A 498 -0.96 3.30 -20.13
CA GLY A 498 -2.03 3.34 -19.15
C GLY A 498 -3.01 4.50 -19.39
N ASP A 499 -2.50 5.67 -19.72
CA ASP A 499 -3.32 6.83 -20.08
C ASP A 499 -4.19 6.56 -21.32
N ALA A 500 -3.62 5.91 -22.35
CA ALA A 500 -4.37 5.50 -23.53
C ALA A 500 -5.44 4.45 -23.19
N VAL A 501 -5.14 3.52 -22.28
CA VAL A 501 -6.12 2.54 -21.77
C VAL A 501 -7.25 3.25 -21.03
N LEU A 502 -6.92 4.15 -20.10
CA LEU A 502 -7.91 4.92 -19.35
C LEU A 502 -8.82 5.75 -20.26
N ALA A 503 -8.26 6.46 -21.22
CA ALA A 503 -9.02 7.26 -22.17
C ALA A 503 -9.94 6.39 -23.02
N THR A 504 -9.43 5.26 -23.53
CA THR A 504 -10.21 4.34 -24.36
C THR A 504 -11.32 3.67 -23.55
N VAL A 505 -11.02 3.19 -22.34
CA VAL A 505 -12.02 2.57 -21.47
C VAL A 505 -13.09 3.56 -21.05
N SER A 506 -12.70 4.79 -20.70
CA SER A 506 -13.63 5.87 -20.37
C SER A 506 -14.62 6.13 -21.51
N HIS A 507 -14.13 6.17 -22.74
CA HIS A 507 -14.97 6.33 -23.92
C HIS A 507 -15.90 5.15 -24.13
N ARG A 508 -15.41 3.91 -23.95
CA ARG A 508 -16.23 2.69 -24.07
C ARG A 508 -17.33 2.64 -23.01
N LEU A 509 -16.99 2.95 -21.77
CA LEU A 509 -17.96 3.02 -20.67
C LEU A 509 -19.02 4.09 -20.94
N SER A 510 -18.59 5.28 -21.36
CA SER A 510 -19.50 6.37 -21.71
C SER A 510 -20.43 6.01 -22.88
N ALA A 511 -19.92 5.35 -23.91
CA ALA A 511 -20.69 4.91 -25.07
C ALA A 511 -21.68 3.77 -24.72
N ALA A 512 -21.37 2.98 -23.68
CA ALA A 512 -22.24 1.91 -23.21
C ALA A 512 -23.34 2.39 -22.24
N LEU A 513 -23.29 3.63 -21.80
CA LEU A 513 -24.26 4.28 -20.92
C LEU A 513 -25.18 5.21 -21.70
N ARG A 514 -26.32 5.56 -21.12
CA ARG A 514 -27.25 6.54 -21.67
C ARG A 514 -26.79 7.96 -21.31
N GLU A 515 -27.25 8.95 -22.04
CA GLU A 515 -26.96 10.36 -21.76
C GLU A 515 -27.48 10.81 -20.38
N SER A 516 -28.56 10.18 -19.90
CA SER A 516 -29.10 10.39 -18.54
C SER A 516 -28.21 9.83 -17.43
N ASP A 517 -27.43 8.79 -17.72
CA ASP A 517 -26.61 8.12 -16.73
C ASP A 517 -25.41 9.01 -16.34
N LYS A 518 -25.05 9.00 -15.06
CA LYS A 518 -23.93 9.80 -14.55
C LYS A 518 -22.70 8.91 -14.49
N LEU A 519 -21.68 9.21 -15.29
CA LEU A 519 -20.39 8.53 -15.24
C LEU A 519 -19.32 9.50 -14.78
N VAL A 520 -18.56 9.08 -13.79
CA VAL A 520 -17.50 9.87 -13.13
C VAL A 520 -16.23 9.05 -13.04
N ARG A 521 -15.09 9.64 -13.32
CA ARG A 521 -13.80 9.05 -12.91
C ARG A 521 -13.64 9.28 -11.41
N TRP A 522 -13.77 8.20 -10.64
CA TRP A 522 -13.82 8.23 -9.18
C TRP A 522 -12.44 8.23 -8.54
N GLY A 523 -11.51 7.48 -9.10
CA GLY A 523 -10.12 7.34 -8.67
C GLY A 523 -9.17 7.25 -9.86
N GLY A 524 -7.95 6.79 -9.64
CA GLY A 524 -6.94 6.61 -10.68
C GLY A 524 -7.44 5.74 -11.84
N GLU A 525 -7.94 4.57 -11.51
CA GLU A 525 -8.43 3.53 -12.42
C GLU A 525 -9.90 3.16 -12.16
N GLU A 526 -10.57 3.92 -11.28
CA GLU A 526 -11.94 3.67 -10.83
C GLU A 526 -12.95 4.59 -11.49
N PHE A 527 -14.10 4.05 -11.80
CA PHE A 527 -15.23 4.73 -12.42
C PHE A 527 -16.49 4.49 -11.60
N LEU A 528 -17.14 5.57 -11.17
CA LEU A 528 -18.43 5.52 -10.51
C LEU A 528 -19.53 5.89 -11.52
N ALA A 529 -20.60 5.10 -11.56
CA ALA A 529 -21.79 5.51 -12.31
C ALA A 529 -23.08 5.37 -11.48
N ILE A 530 -24.01 6.27 -11.75
CA ILE A 530 -25.37 6.23 -11.23
C ILE A 530 -26.33 6.15 -12.40
N LEU A 531 -27.16 5.11 -12.39
CA LEU A 531 -28.15 4.83 -13.40
C LEU A 531 -29.54 5.07 -12.80
N ASP A 532 -30.20 6.13 -13.24
CA ASP A 532 -31.53 6.52 -12.74
C ASP A 532 -32.29 7.35 -13.81
N PRO A 533 -33.53 6.97 -14.15
CA PRO A 533 -34.29 5.82 -13.68
C PRO A 533 -33.91 4.51 -14.40
N ILE A 534 -33.85 3.39 -13.65
CA ILE A 534 -33.54 2.07 -14.22
C ILE A 534 -34.23 0.96 -13.41
N THR A 535 -34.59 -0.16 -14.06
CA THR A 535 -35.06 -1.37 -13.36
C THR A 535 -33.89 -2.32 -13.06
N PRO A 536 -34.03 -3.25 -12.10
CA PRO A 536 -32.96 -4.22 -11.78
C PRO A 536 -32.51 -5.02 -13.00
N GLU A 537 -33.41 -5.45 -13.87
CA GLU A 537 -33.10 -6.23 -15.08
C GLU A 537 -32.30 -5.38 -16.08
N GLN A 538 -32.68 -4.11 -16.23
CA GLN A 538 -31.96 -3.17 -17.08
C GLN A 538 -30.58 -2.84 -16.49
N ALA A 539 -30.46 -2.74 -15.16
CA ALA A 539 -29.19 -2.53 -14.50
C ALA A 539 -28.23 -3.70 -14.74
N ASN A 540 -28.69 -4.95 -14.57
CA ASN A 540 -27.91 -6.15 -14.86
C ASN A 540 -27.44 -6.17 -16.32
N SER A 541 -28.36 -5.92 -17.26
CA SER A 541 -28.03 -5.83 -18.71
C SER A 541 -27.04 -4.71 -19.01
N THR A 542 -27.12 -3.58 -18.31
CA THR A 542 -26.16 -2.48 -18.47
C THR A 542 -24.80 -2.87 -17.94
N VAL A 543 -24.71 -3.49 -16.77
CA VAL A 543 -23.47 -3.97 -16.18
C VAL A 543 -22.79 -5.00 -17.08
N GLU A 544 -23.52 -5.96 -17.64
CA GLU A 544 -23.00 -6.92 -18.62
C GLU A 544 -22.47 -6.23 -19.88
N ARG A 545 -23.21 -5.22 -20.37
CA ARG A 545 -22.80 -4.42 -21.52
C ARG A 545 -21.50 -3.64 -21.22
N LEU A 546 -21.32 -3.12 -20.03
CA LEU A 546 -20.10 -2.42 -19.60
C LEU A 546 -18.90 -3.38 -19.56
N LEU A 547 -19.04 -4.56 -18.94
CA LEU A 547 -18.02 -5.60 -18.96
C LEU A 547 -17.62 -5.97 -20.38
N HIS A 548 -18.63 -6.25 -21.23
CA HIS A 548 -18.41 -6.62 -22.62
C HIS A 548 -17.74 -5.50 -23.42
N ALA A 549 -18.14 -4.23 -23.21
CA ALA A 549 -17.59 -3.08 -23.92
C ALA A 549 -16.08 -2.90 -23.66
N VAL A 550 -15.61 -3.26 -22.47
CA VAL A 550 -14.18 -3.14 -22.15
C VAL A 550 -13.38 -4.32 -22.66
N ARG A 551 -13.85 -5.56 -22.43
CA ARG A 551 -13.09 -6.78 -22.74
C ARG A 551 -13.11 -7.19 -24.22
N ARG A 552 -14.16 -6.77 -25.01
CA ARG A 552 -14.37 -7.23 -26.38
C ARG A 552 -13.19 -6.93 -27.30
N ASP A 553 -12.69 -5.72 -27.25
CA ASP A 553 -11.65 -5.24 -28.16
C ASP A 553 -10.40 -4.81 -27.36
N PRO A 554 -9.19 -5.22 -27.74
CA PRO A 554 -7.98 -4.72 -27.10
C PRO A 554 -7.83 -3.21 -27.35
N VAL A 555 -7.13 -2.54 -26.45
CA VAL A 555 -6.70 -1.15 -26.67
C VAL A 555 -5.43 -1.17 -27.50
N LEU A 556 -5.43 -0.44 -28.62
CA LEU A 556 -4.25 -0.35 -29.49
C LEU A 556 -3.35 0.81 -29.03
N TRP A 557 -2.11 0.49 -28.68
CA TRP A 557 -1.10 1.46 -28.31
C TRP A 557 0.22 1.16 -29.05
N ASN A 558 0.67 2.10 -29.88
CA ASN A 558 1.89 1.94 -30.70
C ASN A 558 1.97 0.63 -31.48
N GLY A 559 0.82 0.17 -32.01
CA GLY A 559 0.72 -1.11 -32.75
C GLY A 559 0.64 -2.36 -31.87
N GLN A 560 0.71 -2.22 -30.56
CA GLN A 560 0.54 -3.30 -29.61
C GLN A 560 -0.92 -3.36 -29.12
N ALA A 561 -1.49 -4.56 -29.07
CA ALA A 561 -2.82 -4.81 -28.55
C ALA A 561 -2.75 -5.06 -27.02
N ILE A 562 -3.39 -4.20 -26.24
CA ILE A 562 -3.46 -4.29 -24.78
C ILE A 562 -4.86 -4.81 -24.42
N GLN A 563 -4.92 -6.06 -23.95
CA GLN A 563 -6.16 -6.61 -23.42
C GLN A 563 -6.37 -6.07 -21.99
N CYS A 564 -7.56 -5.52 -21.75
CA CYS A 564 -7.96 -5.03 -20.43
C CYS A 564 -9.37 -5.50 -20.08
N THR A 565 -9.61 -5.68 -18.81
CA THR A 565 -10.92 -6.03 -18.24
C THR A 565 -11.23 -5.10 -17.09
N ILE A 566 -12.46 -5.10 -16.64
CA ILE A 566 -12.91 -4.36 -15.46
C ILE A 566 -13.62 -5.30 -14.50
N SER A 567 -13.48 -5.02 -13.23
CA SER A 567 -14.34 -5.57 -12.18
C SER A 567 -15.38 -4.53 -11.79
N ILE A 568 -16.60 -4.94 -11.54
CA ILE A 568 -17.70 -4.05 -11.18
C ILE A 568 -18.35 -4.54 -9.88
N GLY A 569 -18.49 -3.64 -8.91
CA GLY A 569 -19.40 -3.79 -7.80
C GLY A 569 -20.62 -2.93 -8.02
N TYR A 570 -21.82 -3.46 -7.82
CA TYR A 570 -23.04 -2.67 -8.00
C TYR A 570 -24.15 -3.08 -7.06
N GLY A 571 -25.09 -2.17 -6.85
CA GLY A 571 -26.27 -2.39 -6.05
C GLY A 571 -27.43 -1.58 -6.58
N PHE A 572 -28.65 -2.11 -6.40
CA PHE A 572 -29.88 -1.44 -6.76
C PHE A 572 -30.56 -0.87 -5.51
N PHE A 573 -30.93 0.39 -5.56
CA PHE A 573 -31.49 1.12 -4.43
C PHE A 573 -32.89 1.66 -4.76
N PRO A 574 -33.85 1.63 -3.79
CA PRO A 574 -33.73 1.13 -2.43
C PRO A 574 -33.45 -0.38 -2.39
N MET A 575 -32.60 -0.80 -1.45
CA MET A 575 -32.11 -2.17 -1.39
C MET A 575 -33.04 -3.07 -0.59
N ALA A 576 -33.23 -4.29 -1.07
CA ALA A 576 -34.06 -5.29 -0.39
C ALA A 576 -33.48 -5.66 0.99
N GLY A 577 -34.33 -5.77 2.00
CA GLY A 577 -33.96 -6.15 3.36
C GLY A 577 -33.44 -5.03 4.25
N SER A 578 -33.21 -3.83 3.71
CA SER A 578 -32.87 -2.66 4.51
C SER A 578 -34.13 -1.99 5.06
N ALA A 579 -34.20 -1.82 6.38
CA ALA A 579 -35.25 -1.06 7.03
C ALA A 579 -34.98 0.45 7.05
N THR A 580 -33.77 0.86 6.68
CA THR A 580 -33.34 2.26 6.63
C THR A 580 -33.08 2.73 5.21
N GLU A 581 -33.29 4.00 4.98
CA GLU A 581 -32.91 4.65 3.72
C GLU A 581 -31.39 4.71 3.60
N ILE A 582 -30.87 4.34 2.44
CA ILE A 582 -29.42 4.29 2.21
C ILE A 582 -28.99 5.58 1.54
N SER A 583 -28.12 6.33 2.21
CA SER A 583 -27.47 7.51 1.62
C SER A 583 -26.57 7.11 0.45
N LEU A 584 -26.29 8.04 -0.46
CA LEU A 584 -25.40 7.77 -1.60
C LEU A 584 -23.99 7.39 -1.15
N GLU A 585 -23.50 7.95 -0.05
CA GLU A 585 -22.19 7.60 0.52
C GLU A 585 -22.16 6.14 0.99
N ASN A 586 -23.21 5.72 1.71
CA ASN A 586 -23.36 4.33 2.13
C ASN A 586 -23.56 3.39 0.94
N ALA A 587 -24.30 3.82 -0.08
CA ALA A 587 -24.46 3.06 -1.32
C ALA A 587 -23.12 2.85 -2.03
N ILE A 588 -22.29 3.89 -2.14
CA ILE A 588 -20.93 3.79 -2.72
C ILE A 588 -20.05 2.87 -1.86
N SER A 589 -20.12 2.98 -0.53
CA SER A 589 -19.37 2.10 0.37
C SER A 589 -19.77 0.63 0.19
N LEU A 590 -21.05 0.35 0.04
CA LEU A 590 -21.56 -1.00 -0.19
C LEU A 590 -21.07 -1.54 -1.54
N VAL A 591 -21.22 -0.79 -2.62
CA VAL A 591 -20.80 -1.26 -3.95
C VAL A 591 -19.27 -1.40 -4.06
N ASP A 592 -18.49 -0.68 -3.25
CA ASP A 592 -17.06 -0.90 -3.12
C ASP A 592 -16.75 -2.31 -2.56
N LYS A 593 -17.54 -2.80 -1.59
CA LYS A 593 -17.42 -4.17 -1.09
C LYS A 593 -17.80 -5.21 -2.15
N ALA A 594 -18.79 -4.91 -2.96
CA ALA A 594 -19.13 -5.75 -4.10
C ALA A 594 -18.00 -5.76 -5.15
N LEU A 595 -17.39 -4.63 -5.41
CA LEU A 595 -16.22 -4.53 -6.29
C LEU A 595 -15.04 -5.35 -5.76
N TYR A 596 -14.78 -5.26 -4.45
CA TYR A 596 -13.78 -6.08 -3.80
C TYR A 596 -14.08 -7.59 -3.97
N GLU A 597 -15.34 -8.01 -3.80
CA GLU A 597 -15.76 -9.40 -4.05
C GLU A 597 -15.57 -9.80 -5.51
N ALA A 598 -15.88 -8.93 -6.46
CA ALA A 598 -15.64 -9.20 -7.88
C ALA A 598 -14.15 -9.43 -8.16
N LYS A 599 -13.28 -8.60 -7.57
CA LYS A 599 -11.82 -8.76 -7.67
C LYS A 599 -11.32 -10.05 -7.01
N ARG A 600 -11.84 -10.40 -5.83
CA ARG A 600 -11.49 -11.60 -5.06
C ARG A 600 -11.88 -12.89 -5.79
N ARG A 601 -13.03 -12.90 -6.45
CA ARG A 601 -13.56 -14.05 -7.19
C ARG A 601 -12.89 -14.29 -8.54
N GLY A 602 -11.95 -13.48 -8.96
CA GLY A 602 -11.11 -13.72 -10.15
C GLY A 602 -11.19 -12.63 -11.21
N ARG A 603 -11.74 -11.46 -10.90
CA ARG A 603 -11.84 -10.29 -11.81
C ARG A 603 -12.66 -10.54 -13.07
N ASP A 604 -12.68 -9.57 -14.00
CA ASP A 604 -13.46 -9.60 -15.25
C ASP A 604 -14.93 -10.04 -15.04
N ARG A 605 -15.54 -9.50 -14.00
CA ARG A 605 -16.90 -9.83 -13.57
C ARG A 605 -17.55 -8.72 -12.78
N ALA A 606 -18.83 -8.86 -12.57
CA ALA A 606 -19.55 -8.00 -11.65
C ALA A 606 -20.11 -8.78 -10.46
N CYS A 607 -20.16 -8.11 -9.32
CA CYS A 607 -20.85 -8.58 -8.14
C CYS A 607 -21.98 -7.61 -7.78
N LEU A 608 -23.20 -8.14 -7.72
CA LEU A 608 -24.38 -7.43 -7.25
C LEU A 608 -24.54 -7.63 -5.74
N ILE A 609 -24.72 -6.55 -5.01
CA ILE A 609 -25.34 -6.63 -3.70
C ILE A 609 -26.86 -6.74 -3.90
N SER A 610 -27.39 -7.93 -3.66
CA SER A 610 -28.81 -8.21 -3.88
C SER A 610 -29.68 -7.87 -2.67
N ALA A 611 -29.12 -7.94 -1.47
CA ALA A 611 -29.83 -7.59 -0.24
C ALA A 611 -28.84 -7.21 0.89
N VAL A 612 -29.29 -6.30 1.74
CA VAL A 612 -28.60 -5.94 2.99
C VAL A 612 -29.64 -5.90 4.10
N THR A 613 -29.41 -6.65 5.18
CA THR A 613 -30.25 -6.64 6.36
C THR A 613 -29.69 -5.67 7.39
N ALA A 614 -30.17 -4.44 7.36
CA ALA A 614 -29.80 -3.39 8.30
C ALA A 614 -31.04 -2.80 8.97
N GLN A 615 -30.98 -2.60 10.28
CA GLN A 615 -32.08 -2.02 11.07
C GLN A 615 -32.01 -0.50 11.12
N ASP A 616 -30.83 0.07 11.16
CA ASP A 616 -30.57 1.50 11.19
C ASP A 616 -29.25 1.85 10.48
N GLU A 617 -28.89 3.12 10.44
CA GLU A 617 -27.69 3.62 9.76
C GLU A 617 -26.39 3.17 10.45
N ARG A 618 -26.41 2.95 11.78
CA ARG A 618 -25.24 2.43 12.52
C ARG A 618 -25.00 0.98 12.17
N ASP A 619 -26.08 0.21 12.10
CA ASP A 619 -26.05 -1.18 11.67
C ASP A 619 -25.57 -1.32 10.22
N LEU A 620 -25.96 -0.42 9.35
CA LEU A 620 -25.48 -0.35 7.97
C LEU A 620 -23.97 -0.03 7.90
N THR A 621 -23.51 0.88 8.75
CA THR A 621 -22.10 1.24 8.84
C THR A 621 -21.26 0.08 9.39
N ALA A 622 -21.79 -0.64 10.39
CA ALA A 622 -21.18 -1.85 10.93
C ALA A 622 -21.08 -2.95 9.85
N ILE A 623 -22.14 -3.19 9.09
CA ILE A 623 -22.13 -4.12 7.94
C ILE A 623 -21.05 -3.75 6.92
N SER A 624 -20.88 -2.47 6.63
CA SER A 624 -19.84 -2.00 5.70
C SER A 624 -18.42 -2.21 6.24
N SER A 625 -18.21 -2.02 7.54
CA SER A 625 -16.89 -2.16 8.17
C SER A 625 -16.49 -3.61 8.44
N GLU A 626 -17.47 -4.47 8.77
CA GLU A 626 -17.30 -5.89 9.09
C GLU A 626 -17.83 -6.80 7.98
N PHE A 627 -17.63 -6.37 6.79
CA PHE A 627 -18.19 -6.94 5.59
C PHE A 627 -18.05 -8.48 5.49
N GLU A 628 -16.89 -9.06 5.83
CA GLU A 628 -16.66 -10.52 5.75
C GLU A 628 -17.52 -11.29 6.75
N SER A 629 -17.69 -10.76 7.96
CA SER A 629 -18.60 -11.33 8.97
C SER A 629 -20.05 -11.18 8.55
N ALA A 630 -20.46 -10.00 8.10
CA ALA A 630 -21.82 -9.74 7.63
C ALA A 630 -22.22 -10.61 6.43
N ALA A 631 -21.27 -10.94 5.57
CA ALA A 631 -21.47 -11.87 4.46
C ALA A 631 -21.61 -13.32 4.93
N ALA A 632 -20.82 -13.75 5.92
CA ALA A 632 -20.92 -15.09 6.54
C ALA A 632 -22.27 -15.27 7.25
N ASP A 633 -22.78 -14.25 7.93
CA ASP A 633 -24.06 -14.23 8.64
C ASP A 633 -25.28 -14.00 7.72
N SER A 634 -25.08 -13.99 6.40
CA SER A 634 -26.11 -13.72 5.40
C SER A 634 -26.81 -12.36 5.55
N ARG A 635 -26.20 -11.41 6.27
CA ARG A 635 -26.70 -10.03 6.43
C ARG A 635 -26.46 -9.18 5.18
N ILE A 636 -25.52 -9.58 4.35
CA ILE A 636 -25.27 -9.04 3.02
C ILE A 636 -25.19 -10.19 2.03
N GLN A 637 -25.87 -10.08 0.90
CA GLN A 637 -25.93 -11.11 -0.12
C GLN A 637 -25.34 -10.61 -1.43
N PHE A 638 -24.48 -11.44 -2.01
CA PHE A 638 -23.83 -11.16 -3.30
C PHE A 638 -24.27 -12.14 -4.36
N VAL A 639 -24.61 -11.60 -5.52
CA VAL A 639 -24.88 -12.35 -6.73
C VAL A 639 -23.84 -11.99 -7.77
N GLU A 640 -23.21 -13.00 -8.33
CA GLU A 640 -22.24 -12.81 -9.42
C GLU A 640 -22.96 -12.67 -10.76
N THR A 641 -22.53 -11.71 -11.57
CA THR A 641 -23.08 -11.42 -12.88
C THR A 641 -21.95 -11.30 -13.89
N GLY A 642 -22.16 -11.81 -15.12
CA GLY A 642 -21.26 -11.54 -16.25
C GLY A 642 -19.98 -12.37 -16.29
N VAL A 643 -19.97 -13.57 -15.69
CA VAL A 643 -18.84 -14.51 -15.85
C VAL A 643 -18.73 -14.89 -17.33
N ALA A 644 -17.53 -14.70 -17.92
CA ALA A 644 -17.27 -15.21 -19.26
C ALA A 644 -17.41 -16.74 -19.26
N ALA A 645 -18.29 -17.26 -20.12
CA ALA A 645 -18.47 -18.69 -20.32
C ALA A 645 -17.20 -19.33 -20.93
#